data_d5248c4d96860ead08c1ff6e0984e60f
#
_entry.id   d5248c4d96860ead08c1ff6e0984e60f
#
_cell.length_a   1.000
_cell.length_b   1.000
_cell.length_c   1.000
_cell.angle_alpha   90.00
_cell.angle_beta   90.00
_cell.angle_gamma   90.00
#
_symmetry.space_group_name_H-M   'P 1'
#
loop_
_entity.id
_entity.type
_entity.pdbx_description
1 polymer ?
#
loop_
_entity_poly.entity_id
_entity_poly.type
_entity_poly.pdbx_seq_one_letter_code
_entity_poly.pdbx_strand_id
1 'polypeptide(L)'
;MKANHRTLLAVAVLCGICLLTVLSIPRNHTIRSVARVQVETPAGTVPILPWQVRVTYADRTREWRQVRWSGTDREAEAELAARPAGSVYRVQGFLLGDNATEEGYPVEAEVTVVADPRPGPVPVARPLPLRDVRLTGDNRLTGNRDLDVRQLLSLDVTRMLYNYRDTYGLPTEGYARPQGWDSTDTKLKGHGTGHYLSALAFAYAGTDDPALRDSLLVRIRRMVDELRACQERTFVWSDRLGRYVEARDLAPGEELYALKGTWEAFDRYKKDWRSYGYGYLNAIPAQHPVLVEAYRPYNNRDWVWAPYYTIHKQLAGLIDIAENVGDAQVADKALLIARDMGLWVWNRLHYRTFVQEEGTPEERRARPGNRYEMWNMYIAGEVGGMQESLARLSGLVADSEDRARLREAAGFFDAPAFYGPLAQGLDDIRGRHANQHIPMTVGALQLYGLTGEPRYYAVARHFWELVQGRYAYATGGVGNGEMFREPYTQMLSLNTNARTGRQGIVHPDPDINETCCAYNLAKLTKDLNGYDPDDARYMDYYERVLYNQIVGSVHPEHYGVTYQYAVGLNAAKPFGNETPQVSCCGGTGAENHVKYQEAAYFVSDKTLWVALYLPSEAVWAEKGVAWRQDCAWPAESSDITITEGGRFAMKLRVPYWAGRGFEIRLNGRRIARSFVPCSYAEIPERDWKAGDRVSIRMPFGKHISFGPDKMETAVTEGQPQTPFAPMWEGALMYGPLVMASPDITTWEQAEFSLDADLHEIVPCGADAGEGTMGHVYTLSLDGKTFYPDYYLTDHATHYLRLDLH
;
A
#
# COMPACT_ATOMS: atom_id res chain seq x y z
N MET A 1 -42.60 -31.91 42.93
CA MET A 1 -41.39 -31.63 42.11
C MET A 1 -41.62 -31.66 40.58
N LYS A 2 -42.83 -31.63 40.07
CA LYS A 2 -43.14 -31.58 38.61
C LYS A 2 -43.64 -30.22 38.08
N ALA A 3 -43.83 -29.23 38.95
CA ALA A 3 -44.32 -27.89 38.56
C ALA A 3 -43.17 -26.93 38.09
N ASN A 4 -41.97 -27.15 38.57
CA ASN A 4 -40.86 -26.21 38.27
C ASN A 4 -40.23 -26.35 36.85
N HIS A 5 -40.44 -27.50 36.19
CA HIS A 5 -39.84 -27.69 34.84
C HIS A 5 -40.65 -26.99 33.73
N ARG A 6 -41.98 -26.90 33.89
CA ARG A 6 -42.84 -26.19 32.90
C ARG A 6 -42.68 -24.67 33.01
N THR A 7 -42.44 -24.14 34.20
CA THR A 7 -42.21 -22.71 34.43
C THR A 7 -40.83 -22.29 33.94
N LEU A 8 -39.79 -23.10 34.13
CA LEU A 8 -38.46 -22.86 33.61
C LEU A 8 -38.40 -22.94 32.07
N LEU A 9 -39.14 -23.88 31.46
CA LEU A 9 -39.24 -24.00 30.02
C LEU A 9 -39.98 -22.79 29.40
N ALA A 10 -41.08 -22.34 30.03
CA ALA A 10 -41.82 -21.17 29.60
C ALA A 10 -41.03 -19.88 29.72
N VAL A 11 -40.22 -19.72 30.78
CA VAL A 11 -39.32 -18.57 30.94
C VAL A 11 -38.18 -18.63 29.93
N ALA A 12 -37.61 -19.80 29.65
CA ALA A 12 -36.58 -19.96 28.64
C ALA A 12 -37.09 -19.71 27.21
N VAL A 13 -38.30 -20.14 26.89
CA VAL A 13 -38.98 -19.87 25.62
C VAL A 13 -39.35 -18.39 25.49
N LEU A 14 -39.86 -17.76 26.56
CA LEU A 14 -40.15 -16.31 26.57
C LEU A 14 -38.86 -15.50 26.46
N CYS A 15 -37.76 -15.86 27.15
CA CYS A 15 -36.45 -15.20 27.00
C CYS A 15 -35.87 -15.43 25.61
N GLY A 16 -36.02 -16.63 25.05
CA GLY A 16 -35.61 -16.92 23.65
C GLY A 16 -36.42 -16.11 22.64
N ILE A 17 -37.73 -16.02 22.81
CA ILE A 17 -38.60 -15.19 21.95
C ILE A 17 -38.29 -13.69 22.15
N CYS A 18 -38.09 -13.22 23.38
CA CYS A 18 -37.64 -11.84 23.62
C CYS A 18 -36.26 -11.56 23.05
N LEU A 19 -35.29 -12.50 23.08
CA LEU A 19 -33.99 -12.34 22.42
C LEU A 19 -34.15 -12.33 20.89
N LEU A 20 -34.98 -13.21 20.33
CA LEU A 20 -35.23 -13.23 18.88
C LEU A 20 -36.00 -11.97 18.41
N THR A 21 -36.94 -11.46 19.22
CA THR A 21 -37.67 -10.22 18.89
C THR A 21 -36.79 -8.97 19.03
N VAL A 22 -35.85 -8.95 19.96
CA VAL A 22 -34.88 -7.85 20.06
C VAL A 22 -33.87 -7.86 18.89
N LEU A 23 -33.61 -9.03 18.30
CA LEU A 23 -32.77 -9.18 17.11
C LEU A 23 -33.52 -8.90 15.79
N SER A 24 -34.87 -8.81 15.83
CA SER A 24 -35.71 -8.64 14.65
C SER A 24 -36.51 -7.32 14.62
N ILE A 25 -36.15 -6.34 15.45
CA ILE A 25 -36.73 -4.98 15.30
C ILE A 25 -36.08 -4.36 14.05
N PRO A 26 -36.87 -4.07 12.99
CA PRO A 26 -36.37 -3.39 11.82
C PRO A 26 -35.70 -2.08 12.24
N ARG A 27 -34.55 -1.78 11.65
CA ARG A 27 -33.91 -0.48 11.86
C ARG A 27 -34.79 0.61 11.26
N ASN A 28 -34.94 1.68 11.95
CA ASN A 28 -35.46 2.90 11.36
C ASN A 28 -34.30 3.71 10.83
N HIS A 29 -33.97 3.50 9.56
CA HIS A 29 -32.85 4.15 8.84
C HIS A 29 -33.15 5.60 8.45
N THR A 30 -34.26 6.18 8.86
CA THR A 30 -34.45 7.61 8.72
C THR A 30 -33.33 8.34 9.47
N ILE A 31 -32.57 9.14 8.77
CA ILE A 31 -31.48 9.93 9.34
C ILE A 31 -32.05 10.93 10.33
N ARG A 32 -31.67 10.79 11.59
CA ARG A 32 -32.04 11.73 12.66
C ARG A 32 -31.07 12.91 12.74
N SER A 33 -29.80 12.65 12.61
CA SER A 33 -28.76 13.66 12.62
C SER A 33 -27.44 13.13 12.04
N VAL A 34 -26.70 14.02 11.40
CA VAL A 34 -25.30 13.80 11.01
C VAL A 34 -24.42 14.52 12.03
N ALA A 35 -23.29 13.92 12.39
CA ALA A 35 -22.33 14.56 13.27
C ALA A 35 -21.80 15.84 12.59
N ARG A 36 -21.72 16.92 13.37
CA ARG A 36 -21.19 18.20 12.88
C ARG A 36 -19.72 18.03 12.48
N VAL A 37 -19.40 18.39 11.25
CA VAL A 37 -18.04 18.40 10.73
C VAL A 37 -17.46 19.81 10.94
N GLN A 38 -16.40 19.90 11.74
CA GLN A 38 -15.65 21.15 11.96
C GLN A 38 -14.19 20.86 11.68
N VAL A 39 -13.59 21.66 10.82
CA VAL A 39 -12.22 21.48 10.37
C VAL A 39 -11.45 22.78 10.52
N GLU A 40 -10.26 22.73 11.09
CA GLU A 40 -9.31 23.84 11.05
C GLU A 40 -8.29 23.56 9.93
N THR A 41 -8.03 24.57 9.09
CA THR A 41 -7.03 24.49 8.04
C THR A 41 -6.09 25.70 8.12
N PRO A 42 -4.77 25.52 7.94
CA PRO A 42 -3.84 26.66 7.84
C PRO A 42 -4.16 27.54 6.63
N ALA A 43 -3.91 28.84 6.75
CA ALA A 43 -3.99 29.75 5.61
C ALA A 43 -3.05 29.28 4.48
N GLY A 44 -3.49 29.32 3.24
CA GLY A 44 -2.76 28.81 2.08
C GLY A 44 -2.93 27.31 1.84
N THR A 45 -3.85 26.65 2.56
CA THR A 45 -4.06 25.20 2.46
C THR A 45 -5.53 24.87 2.19
N VAL A 46 -5.82 23.94 1.32
CA VAL A 46 -7.14 23.34 1.11
C VAL A 46 -7.51 22.52 2.36
N PRO A 47 -8.75 22.65 2.89
CA PRO A 47 -9.15 21.87 4.04
C PRO A 47 -9.21 20.38 3.72
N ILE A 48 -8.66 19.55 4.59
CA ILE A 48 -8.85 18.09 4.54
C ILE A 48 -10.19 17.77 5.20
N LEU A 49 -11.17 17.43 4.38
CA LEU A 49 -12.50 17.06 4.84
C LEU A 49 -12.57 15.53 5.03
N PRO A 50 -13.24 15.05 6.09
CA PRO A 50 -13.34 13.62 6.36
C PRO A 50 -14.14 12.92 5.26
N TRP A 51 -13.63 11.81 4.73
CA TRP A 51 -14.33 11.02 3.71
C TRP A 51 -15.46 10.15 4.26
N GLN A 52 -15.62 10.11 5.60
CA GLN A 52 -16.75 9.49 6.31
C GLN A 52 -17.22 10.39 7.44
N VAL A 53 -18.52 10.39 7.68
CA VAL A 53 -19.13 11.07 8.81
C VAL A 53 -20.04 10.14 9.60
N ARG A 54 -20.16 10.39 10.89
CA ARG A 54 -21.01 9.59 11.76
C ARG A 54 -22.47 10.04 11.65
N VAL A 55 -23.33 9.12 11.24
CA VAL A 55 -24.78 9.29 11.14
C VAL A 55 -25.46 8.65 12.34
N THR A 56 -26.51 9.27 12.86
CA THR A 56 -27.39 8.72 13.86
C THR A 56 -28.78 8.58 13.26
N TYR A 57 -29.35 7.41 13.30
CA TYR A 57 -30.71 7.09 12.79
C TYR A 57 -31.79 7.29 13.85
N ALA A 58 -33.05 7.23 13.43
CA ALA A 58 -34.20 7.41 14.31
C ALA A 58 -34.28 6.35 15.42
N ASP A 59 -33.85 5.13 15.18
CA ASP A 59 -33.67 4.04 16.15
C ASP A 59 -32.49 4.22 17.11
N ARG A 60 -31.74 5.35 16.99
CA ARG A 60 -30.51 5.71 17.73
C ARG A 60 -29.28 4.85 17.40
N THR A 61 -29.35 4.00 16.40
CA THR A 61 -28.17 3.35 15.89
C THR A 61 -27.24 4.38 15.24
N ARG A 62 -25.97 4.07 15.14
CA ARG A 62 -24.93 4.97 14.60
C ARG A 62 -24.02 4.17 13.68
N GLU A 63 -23.66 4.77 12.56
CA GLU A 63 -22.68 4.21 11.64
C GLU A 63 -21.85 5.31 10.97
N TRP A 64 -20.72 4.92 10.37
CA TRP A 64 -19.94 5.78 9.52
C TRP A 64 -20.42 5.65 8.08
N ARG A 65 -20.78 6.81 7.46
CA ARG A 65 -21.24 6.89 6.06
C ARG A 65 -20.24 7.67 5.23
N GLN A 66 -20.00 7.20 4.02
CA GLN A 66 -19.13 7.87 3.05
C GLN A 66 -19.76 9.19 2.61
N VAL A 67 -18.88 10.19 2.38
CA VAL A 67 -19.26 11.53 1.91
C VAL A 67 -18.45 11.89 0.69
N ARG A 68 -19.14 12.41 -0.32
CA ARG A 68 -18.55 13.13 -1.42
C ARG A 68 -18.68 14.63 -1.15
N TRP A 69 -17.54 15.35 -1.16
CA TRP A 69 -17.51 16.79 -0.95
C TRP A 69 -17.49 17.54 -2.29
N SER A 70 -18.16 18.69 -2.35
CA SER A 70 -18.15 19.58 -3.50
C SER A 70 -16.89 20.45 -3.53
N GLY A 71 -16.62 21.09 -4.69
CA GLY A 71 -15.51 22.03 -4.80
C GLY A 71 -14.14 21.36 -4.90
N THR A 72 -14.06 20.24 -5.63
CA THR A 72 -12.84 19.45 -5.82
C THR A 72 -12.21 19.66 -7.19
N ASP A 73 -12.73 20.55 -8.03
CA ASP A 73 -12.02 21.01 -9.22
C ASP A 73 -10.87 21.95 -8.83
N ARG A 74 -9.91 22.12 -9.74
CA ARG A 74 -8.68 22.89 -9.46
C ARG A 74 -8.94 24.36 -9.12
N GLU A 75 -9.96 24.98 -9.71
CA GLU A 75 -10.30 26.38 -9.49
C GLU A 75 -10.91 26.55 -8.10
N ALA A 76 -11.87 25.70 -7.74
CA ALA A 76 -12.48 25.71 -6.41
C ALA A 76 -11.47 25.45 -5.29
N GLU A 77 -10.57 24.45 -5.47
CA GLU A 77 -9.50 24.18 -4.49
C GLU A 77 -8.56 25.38 -4.33
N ALA A 78 -8.18 26.04 -5.42
CA ALA A 78 -7.36 27.25 -5.38
C ALA A 78 -8.06 28.39 -4.63
N GLU A 79 -9.38 28.57 -4.83
CA GLU A 79 -10.17 29.54 -4.07
C GLU A 79 -10.24 29.20 -2.57
N LEU A 80 -10.40 27.92 -2.20
CA LEU A 80 -10.39 27.49 -0.81
C LEU A 80 -9.04 27.75 -0.14
N ALA A 81 -7.94 27.44 -0.83
CA ALA A 81 -6.59 27.71 -0.32
C ALA A 81 -6.28 29.22 -0.19
N ALA A 82 -6.86 30.07 -1.04
CA ALA A 82 -6.63 31.53 -1.02
C ALA A 82 -7.35 32.26 0.12
N ARG A 83 -8.19 31.59 0.91
CA ARG A 83 -8.95 32.22 2.00
C ARG A 83 -8.02 32.67 3.13
N PRO A 84 -8.17 33.93 3.59
CA PRO A 84 -7.28 34.48 4.63
C PRO A 84 -7.57 33.87 6.02
N ALA A 85 -6.55 33.90 6.88
CA ALA A 85 -6.68 33.51 8.29
C ALA A 85 -7.82 34.28 8.99
N GLY A 86 -8.57 33.57 9.83
CA GLY A 86 -9.77 34.09 10.51
C GLY A 86 -11.05 33.88 9.70
N SER A 87 -10.99 33.45 8.43
CA SER A 87 -12.19 33.09 7.65
C SER A 87 -12.89 31.89 8.25
N VAL A 88 -14.23 31.95 8.28
CA VAL A 88 -15.09 30.79 8.58
C VAL A 88 -16.05 30.63 7.40
N TYR A 89 -16.13 29.45 6.85
CA TYR A 89 -16.99 29.16 5.70
C TYR A 89 -17.52 27.71 5.73
N ARG A 90 -18.45 27.40 4.84
CA ARG A 90 -19.03 26.06 4.74
C ARG A 90 -18.72 25.42 3.40
N VAL A 91 -18.48 24.12 3.43
CA VAL A 91 -18.35 23.25 2.27
C VAL A 91 -19.49 22.27 2.25
N GLN A 92 -20.18 22.19 1.12
CA GLN A 92 -21.28 21.26 0.91
C GLN A 92 -20.75 19.86 0.57
N GLY A 93 -21.45 18.83 1.07
CA GLY A 93 -21.19 17.45 0.70
C GLY A 93 -22.45 16.62 0.69
N PHE A 94 -22.34 15.36 0.27
CA PHE A 94 -23.45 14.43 0.15
C PHE A 94 -23.08 13.06 0.67
N LEU A 95 -23.93 12.47 1.52
CA LEU A 95 -23.80 11.07 1.92
C LEU A 95 -24.12 10.18 0.72
N LEU A 96 -23.24 9.24 0.44
CA LEU A 96 -23.44 8.27 -0.63
C LEU A 96 -24.47 7.20 -0.24
N GLY A 97 -25.13 6.61 -1.23
CA GLY A 97 -26.13 5.59 -1.03
C GLY A 97 -27.40 6.08 -0.31
N ASP A 98 -27.82 7.31 -0.59
CA ASP A 98 -29.07 7.91 -0.09
C ASP A 98 -29.76 8.64 -1.23
N ASN A 99 -31.10 8.55 -1.27
CA ASN A 99 -31.90 9.10 -2.36
C ASN A 99 -32.64 10.40 -1.98
N ALA A 100 -32.19 11.12 -0.92
CA ALA A 100 -32.79 12.40 -0.53
C ALA A 100 -32.68 13.46 -1.63
N THR A 101 -31.57 13.44 -2.39
CA THR A 101 -31.37 14.19 -3.62
C THR A 101 -30.73 13.27 -4.67
N GLU A 102 -30.59 13.73 -5.90
CA GLU A 102 -29.87 13.00 -6.96
C GLU A 102 -28.42 12.67 -6.58
N GLU A 103 -27.78 13.55 -5.79
CA GLU A 103 -26.38 13.42 -5.35
C GLU A 103 -26.22 12.70 -4.00
N GLY A 104 -27.31 12.53 -3.24
CA GLY A 104 -27.34 11.90 -1.92
C GLY A 104 -27.98 12.76 -0.83
N TYR A 105 -27.76 12.45 0.45
CA TYR A 105 -28.25 13.24 1.55
C TYR A 105 -27.29 14.40 1.84
N PRO A 106 -27.77 15.70 1.84
CA PRO A 106 -26.89 16.86 1.98
C PRO A 106 -26.30 16.97 3.38
N VAL A 107 -25.01 17.27 3.45
CA VAL A 107 -24.25 17.52 4.68
C VAL A 107 -23.36 18.74 4.50
N GLU A 108 -22.93 19.35 5.61
CA GLU A 108 -22.05 20.50 5.57
C GLU A 108 -20.84 20.33 6.50
N ALA A 109 -19.69 20.80 6.07
CA ALA A 109 -18.50 21.02 6.89
C ALA A 109 -18.32 22.51 7.15
N GLU A 110 -18.08 22.90 8.40
CA GLU A 110 -17.66 24.25 8.79
C GLU A 110 -16.14 24.27 8.89
N VAL A 111 -15.51 25.14 8.10
CA VAL A 111 -14.06 25.26 8.01
C VAL A 111 -13.61 26.59 8.62
N THR A 112 -12.65 26.54 9.52
CA THR A 112 -11.99 27.71 10.10
C THR A 112 -10.56 27.80 9.60
N VAL A 113 -10.19 28.91 8.98
CA VAL A 113 -8.80 29.15 8.53
C VAL A 113 -7.99 29.74 9.69
N VAL A 114 -6.91 29.06 10.06
CA VAL A 114 -6.01 29.48 11.13
C VAL A 114 -4.75 30.16 10.60
N ALA A 115 -4.15 31.05 11.37
CA ALA A 115 -3.03 31.89 10.91
C ALA A 115 -1.73 31.11 10.70
N ASP A 116 -1.40 30.23 11.64
CA ASP A 116 -0.12 29.52 11.66
C ASP A 116 -0.31 28.01 11.55
N PRO A 117 0.52 27.33 10.75
CA PRO A 117 0.53 25.88 10.74
C PRO A 117 0.99 25.35 12.12
N ARG A 118 0.32 24.34 12.61
CA ARG A 118 0.80 23.59 13.79
C ARG A 118 2.14 22.92 13.46
N PRO A 119 3.06 22.81 14.45
CA PRO A 119 4.24 21.98 14.23
C PRO A 119 3.81 20.56 13.84
N GLY A 120 4.57 19.97 12.94
CA GLY A 120 4.32 18.59 12.52
C GLY A 120 4.39 17.61 13.71
N PRO A 121 3.67 16.48 13.66
CA PRO A 121 3.67 15.52 14.76
C PRO A 121 5.05 14.84 14.91
N VAL A 122 5.36 14.42 16.11
CA VAL A 122 6.52 13.55 16.36
C VAL A 122 6.07 12.08 16.32
N PRO A 123 6.95 11.13 15.99
CA PRO A 123 6.62 9.71 16.06
C PRO A 123 6.18 9.31 17.47
N VAL A 124 5.03 8.66 17.59
CA VAL A 124 4.42 8.22 18.87
C VAL A 124 4.64 6.73 19.08
N ALA A 125 4.56 5.95 18.01
CA ALA A 125 4.71 4.51 18.06
C ALA A 125 5.52 4.00 16.86
N ARG A 126 6.03 2.79 16.97
CA ARG A 126 6.69 2.08 15.89
C ARG A 126 6.11 0.67 15.75
N PRO A 127 6.09 0.10 14.55
CA PRO A 127 5.73 -1.30 14.40
C PRO A 127 6.75 -2.19 15.10
N LEU A 128 6.32 -3.36 15.58
CA LEU A 128 7.26 -4.38 16.01
C LEU A 128 8.09 -4.85 14.81
N PRO A 129 9.39 -5.11 15.00
CA PRO A 129 10.22 -5.70 13.95
C PRO A 129 9.62 -7.01 13.43
N LEU A 130 9.74 -7.26 12.13
CA LEU A 130 9.19 -8.47 11.50
C LEU A 130 9.71 -9.76 12.16
N ARG A 131 10.96 -9.76 12.63
CA ARG A 131 11.58 -10.89 13.37
C ARG A 131 10.93 -11.18 14.71
N ASP A 132 10.18 -10.25 15.25
CA ASP A 132 9.55 -10.38 16.58
C ASP A 132 8.07 -10.79 16.49
N VAL A 133 7.55 -11.00 15.28
CA VAL A 133 6.14 -11.41 15.03
C VAL A 133 6.11 -12.62 14.10
N ARG A 134 5.44 -13.70 14.50
CA ARG A 134 5.28 -14.94 13.74
C ARG A 134 3.82 -15.22 13.44
N LEU A 135 3.48 -15.40 12.19
CA LEU A 135 2.17 -15.92 11.81
C LEU A 135 2.05 -17.38 12.20
N THR A 136 0.89 -17.75 12.74
CA THR A 136 0.57 -19.10 13.20
C THR A 136 -0.70 -19.64 12.55
N GLY A 137 -0.96 -20.93 12.74
CA GLY A 137 -2.15 -21.61 12.22
C GLY A 137 -2.04 -21.96 10.73
N ASP A 138 -3.05 -22.69 10.27
CA ASP A 138 -3.21 -23.09 8.87
C ASP A 138 -4.36 -22.27 8.27
N ASN A 139 -4.02 -21.30 7.43
CA ASN A 139 -4.95 -20.34 6.85
C ASN A 139 -4.37 -19.72 5.57
N ARG A 140 -5.15 -18.87 4.89
CA ARG A 140 -4.74 -18.25 3.63
C ARG A 140 -3.44 -17.46 3.73
N LEU A 141 -3.16 -16.79 4.86
CA LEU A 141 -1.94 -15.99 5.03
C LEU A 141 -0.70 -16.87 5.08
N THR A 142 -0.75 -17.92 5.90
CA THR A 142 0.37 -18.88 6.01
C THR A 142 0.54 -19.71 4.74
N GLY A 143 -0.56 -20.08 4.09
CA GLY A 143 -0.53 -20.79 2.80
C GLY A 143 0.15 -19.96 1.69
N ASN A 144 -0.24 -18.71 1.54
CA ASN A 144 0.39 -17.78 0.60
C ASN A 144 1.88 -17.57 0.89
N ARG A 145 2.23 -17.33 2.18
CA ARG A 145 3.62 -17.18 2.61
C ARG A 145 4.45 -18.42 2.23
N ASP A 146 3.96 -19.59 2.54
CA ASP A 146 4.70 -20.82 2.31
C ASP A 146 4.84 -21.14 0.81
N LEU A 147 3.83 -20.76 0.02
CA LEU A 147 3.88 -20.83 -1.44
C LEU A 147 4.96 -19.91 -2.01
N ASP A 148 4.99 -18.67 -1.55
CA ASP A 148 5.97 -17.67 -1.98
C ASP A 148 7.39 -18.04 -1.55
N VAL A 149 7.59 -18.50 -0.31
CA VAL A 149 8.89 -18.99 0.16
C VAL A 149 9.38 -20.15 -0.70
N ARG A 150 8.52 -21.11 -1.05
CA ARG A 150 8.89 -22.19 -2.00
C ARG A 150 9.30 -21.62 -3.36
N GLN A 151 8.58 -20.62 -3.86
CA GLN A 151 8.94 -19.95 -5.11
C GLN A 151 10.31 -19.27 -5.01
N LEU A 152 10.55 -18.47 -3.96
CA LEU A 152 11.85 -17.81 -3.73
C LEU A 152 13.01 -18.79 -3.69
N LEU A 153 12.81 -19.94 -3.05
CA LEU A 153 13.81 -21.01 -2.98
C LEU A 153 13.98 -21.78 -4.30
N SER A 154 12.98 -21.79 -5.17
CA SER A 154 13.06 -22.43 -6.48
C SER A 154 13.78 -21.60 -7.54
N LEU A 155 13.84 -20.27 -7.34
CA LEU A 155 14.48 -19.36 -8.30
C LEU A 155 15.99 -19.59 -8.38
N ASP A 156 16.49 -19.66 -9.61
CA ASP A 156 17.92 -19.79 -9.86
C ASP A 156 18.64 -18.45 -9.59
N VAL A 157 19.44 -18.41 -8.54
CA VAL A 157 20.23 -17.25 -8.15
C VAL A 157 21.14 -16.76 -9.29
N THR A 158 21.64 -17.66 -10.13
CA THR A 158 22.49 -17.29 -11.27
C THR A 158 21.74 -16.41 -12.26
N ARG A 159 20.44 -16.60 -12.41
CA ARG A 159 19.57 -15.78 -13.25
C ARG A 159 19.47 -14.34 -12.76
N MET A 160 19.42 -14.15 -11.43
CA MET A 160 19.39 -12.82 -10.81
C MET A 160 20.72 -12.06 -10.99
N LEU A 161 21.83 -12.79 -11.08
CA LEU A 161 23.19 -12.23 -11.15
C LEU A 161 23.73 -12.06 -12.58
N TYR A 162 23.10 -12.68 -13.57
CA TYR A 162 23.60 -12.69 -14.95
C TYR A 162 23.90 -11.28 -15.49
N ASN A 163 22.93 -10.36 -15.40
CA ASN A 163 23.07 -9.02 -15.96
C ASN A 163 24.15 -8.20 -15.24
N TYR A 164 24.33 -8.39 -13.93
CA TYR A 164 25.42 -7.73 -13.20
C TYR A 164 26.76 -8.21 -13.70
N ARG A 165 26.97 -9.51 -13.76
CA ARG A 165 28.23 -10.08 -14.27
C ARG A 165 28.54 -9.59 -15.67
N ASP A 166 27.56 -9.61 -16.56
CA ASP A 166 27.71 -9.11 -17.94
C ASP A 166 28.06 -7.60 -17.96
N THR A 167 27.36 -6.79 -17.18
CA THR A 167 27.60 -5.33 -17.10
C THR A 167 28.98 -4.97 -16.56
N TYR A 168 29.53 -5.78 -15.65
CA TYR A 168 30.87 -5.57 -15.07
C TYR A 168 31.97 -6.42 -15.70
N GLY A 169 31.70 -7.08 -16.83
CA GLY A 169 32.65 -7.87 -17.57
C GLY A 169 33.19 -9.09 -16.82
N LEU A 170 32.36 -9.67 -15.95
CA LEU A 170 32.64 -10.95 -15.30
C LEU A 170 32.10 -12.11 -16.16
N PRO A 171 32.73 -13.32 -16.11
CA PRO A 171 32.22 -14.48 -16.85
C PRO A 171 30.76 -14.80 -16.54
N THR A 172 29.98 -15.09 -17.57
CA THR A 172 28.55 -15.48 -17.47
C THR A 172 28.29 -16.95 -17.83
N GLU A 173 29.33 -17.72 -18.15
CA GLU A 173 29.23 -19.14 -18.42
C GLU A 173 28.69 -19.84 -17.17
N GLY A 174 27.67 -20.71 -17.37
CA GLY A 174 27.00 -21.41 -16.29
C GLY A 174 25.93 -20.59 -15.53
N TYR A 175 25.69 -19.34 -15.93
CA TYR A 175 24.61 -18.50 -15.40
C TYR A 175 23.39 -18.55 -16.32
N ALA A 176 22.23 -18.82 -15.76
CA ALA A 176 20.97 -18.81 -16.50
C ALA A 176 20.61 -17.38 -16.95
N ARG A 177 20.10 -17.25 -18.18
CA ARG A 177 19.66 -15.95 -18.70
C ARG A 177 18.40 -15.46 -17.96
N PRO A 178 18.33 -14.17 -17.62
CA PRO A 178 17.13 -13.57 -17.04
C PRO A 178 15.99 -13.46 -18.05
N GLN A 179 14.79 -13.18 -17.55
CA GLN A 179 13.58 -13.09 -18.35
C GLN A 179 12.74 -11.87 -17.93
N GLY A 180 11.64 -11.61 -18.66
CA GLY A 180 10.74 -10.50 -18.36
C GLY A 180 11.44 -9.15 -18.43
N TRP A 181 11.17 -8.28 -17.49
CA TRP A 181 11.79 -6.94 -17.42
C TRP A 181 13.29 -6.98 -17.08
N ASP A 182 13.78 -8.10 -16.57
CA ASP A 182 15.21 -8.33 -16.35
C ASP A 182 15.92 -8.95 -17.56
N SER A 183 15.24 -9.17 -18.69
CA SER A 183 15.90 -9.71 -19.90
C SER A 183 17.11 -8.87 -20.31
N THR A 184 18.08 -9.52 -20.97
CA THR A 184 19.38 -8.89 -21.32
C THR A 184 19.25 -7.67 -22.23
N ASP A 185 18.15 -7.52 -22.94
CA ASP A 185 17.83 -6.47 -23.90
C ASP A 185 16.91 -5.37 -23.35
N THR A 186 16.46 -5.48 -22.10
CA THR A 186 15.65 -4.45 -21.46
C THR A 186 16.51 -3.37 -20.79
N LYS A 187 15.88 -2.21 -20.52
CA LYS A 187 16.51 -1.06 -19.84
C LYS A 187 16.10 -0.97 -18.36
N LEU A 188 15.33 -1.94 -17.86
CA LEU A 188 14.87 -2.02 -16.48
C LEU A 188 15.52 -3.20 -15.72
N LYS A 189 16.43 -3.92 -16.35
CA LYS A 189 17.09 -5.08 -15.77
C LYS A 189 17.78 -4.77 -14.45
N GLY A 190 17.62 -5.69 -13.51
CA GLY A 190 18.13 -5.55 -12.13
C GLY A 190 17.07 -5.08 -11.13
N HIS A 191 15.87 -4.65 -11.56
CA HIS A 191 14.78 -4.31 -10.64
C HIS A 191 14.32 -5.54 -9.84
N GLY A 192 14.14 -6.68 -10.52
CA GLY A 192 13.71 -7.93 -9.90
C GLY A 192 14.73 -8.48 -8.92
N THR A 193 16.02 -8.23 -9.15
CA THR A 193 17.08 -8.60 -8.19
C THR A 193 16.90 -7.88 -6.85
N GLY A 194 16.55 -6.59 -6.86
CA GLY A 194 16.29 -5.83 -5.63
C GLY A 194 15.12 -6.40 -4.85
N HIS A 195 13.99 -6.63 -5.50
CA HIS A 195 12.82 -7.26 -4.89
C HIS A 195 13.13 -8.66 -4.33
N TYR A 196 13.92 -9.46 -5.05
CA TYR A 196 14.34 -10.77 -4.57
C TYR A 196 15.17 -10.69 -3.29
N LEU A 197 16.09 -9.72 -3.18
CA LEU A 197 16.86 -9.48 -1.95
C LEU A 197 15.96 -9.10 -0.77
N SER A 198 15.01 -8.18 -0.98
CA SER A 198 14.03 -7.78 0.05
C SER A 198 13.17 -8.97 0.50
N ALA A 199 12.62 -9.73 -0.46
CA ALA A 199 11.78 -10.88 -0.17
C ALA A 199 12.53 -11.98 0.61
N LEU A 200 13.78 -12.28 0.25
CA LEU A 200 14.63 -13.20 1.00
C LEU A 200 14.90 -12.72 2.43
N ALA A 201 15.15 -11.42 2.62
CA ALA A 201 15.40 -10.83 3.93
C ALA A 201 14.15 -10.91 4.83
N PHE A 202 12.96 -10.59 4.28
CA PHE A 202 11.69 -10.67 5.01
C PHE A 202 11.30 -12.12 5.32
N ALA A 203 11.48 -13.05 4.36
CA ALA A 203 11.26 -14.48 4.60
C ALA A 203 12.18 -15.00 5.70
N TYR A 204 13.46 -14.61 5.70
CA TYR A 204 14.43 -14.96 6.74
C TYR A 204 14.01 -14.42 8.12
N ALA A 205 13.62 -13.16 8.18
CA ALA A 205 13.15 -12.52 9.40
C ALA A 205 11.84 -13.15 9.90
N GLY A 206 10.94 -13.54 9.00
CA GLY A 206 9.59 -14.05 9.28
C GLY A 206 9.50 -15.50 9.75
N THR A 207 10.60 -16.27 9.78
CA THR A 207 10.59 -17.69 10.17
C THR A 207 11.51 -18.01 11.34
N ASP A 208 11.15 -19.01 12.15
CA ASP A 208 12.01 -19.59 13.20
C ASP A 208 12.50 -21.00 12.82
N ASP A 209 12.11 -21.53 11.67
CA ASP A 209 12.63 -22.82 11.19
C ASP A 209 14.12 -22.68 10.82
N PRO A 210 15.03 -23.34 11.55
CA PRO A 210 16.47 -23.22 11.29
C PRO A 210 16.88 -23.71 9.90
N ALA A 211 16.26 -24.78 9.39
CA ALA A 211 16.59 -25.32 8.08
C ALA A 211 16.16 -24.36 6.95
N LEU A 212 15.01 -23.73 7.11
CA LEU A 212 14.55 -22.69 6.18
C LEU A 212 15.45 -21.45 6.25
N ARG A 213 15.80 -20.99 7.45
CA ARG A 213 16.74 -19.86 7.63
C ARG A 213 18.08 -20.14 6.96
N ASP A 214 18.65 -21.32 7.14
CA ASP A 214 19.91 -21.71 6.51
C ASP A 214 19.79 -21.71 4.97
N SER A 215 18.71 -22.24 4.44
CA SER A 215 18.44 -22.25 2.99
C SER A 215 18.33 -20.85 2.40
N LEU A 216 17.66 -19.92 3.09
CA LEU A 216 17.55 -18.53 2.70
C LEU A 216 18.91 -17.81 2.83
N LEU A 217 19.64 -18.02 3.93
CA LEU A 217 20.94 -17.40 4.19
C LEU A 217 21.99 -17.78 3.13
N VAL A 218 22.01 -19.03 2.69
CA VAL A 218 22.92 -19.47 1.60
C VAL A 218 22.70 -18.65 0.34
N ARG A 219 21.43 -18.38 -0.04
CA ARG A 219 21.10 -17.56 -1.20
C ARG A 219 21.46 -16.09 -0.99
N ILE A 220 21.10 -15.52 0.16
CA ILE A 220 21.42 -14.13 0.52
C ILE A 220 22.93 -13.92 0.48
N ARG A 221 23.70 -14.80 1.10
CA ARG A 221 25.19 -14.72 1.11
C ARG A 221 25.75 -14.72 -0.31
N ARG A 222 25.30 -15.66 -1.15
CA ARG A 222 25.75 -15.73 -2.54
C ARG A 222 25.43 -14.44 -3.29
N MET A 223 24.20 -13.92 -3.16
CA MET A 223 23.80 -12.66 -3.79
C MET A 223 24.69 -11.51 -3.35
N VAL A 224 24.86 -11.32 -2.05
CA VAL A 224 25.66 -10.22 -1.47
C VAL A 224 27.14 -10.33 -1.90
N ASP A 225 27.72 -11.53 -1.87
CA ASP A 225 29.12 -11.73 -2.26
C ASP A 225 29.35 -11.41 -3.74
N GLU A 226 28.50 -11.88 -4.63
CA GLU A 226 28.66 -11.66 -6.06
C GLU A 226 28.32 -10.22 -6.47
N LEU A 227 27.35 -9.57 -5.85
CA LEU A 227 27.06 -8.15 -6.05
C LEU A 227 28.22 -7.28 -5.59
N ARG A 228 28.86 -7.61 -4.45
CA ARG A 228 30.09 -6.92 -4.01
C ARG A 228 31.22 -7.08 -5.00
N ALA A 229 31.47 -8.27 -5.51
CA ALA A 229 32.49 -8.53 -6.53
C ALA A 229 32.24 -7.73 -7.82
N CYS A 230 30.98 -7.53 -8.22
CA CYS A 230 30.62 -6.65 -9.33
C CYS A 230 30.93 -5.18 -9.01
N GLN A 231 30.50 -4.70 -7.84
CA GLN A 231 30.72 -3.31 -7.41
C GLN A 231 32.22 -2.96 -7.35
N GLU A 232 33.06 -3.83 -6.84
CA GLU A 232 34.51 -3.64 -6.72
C GLU A 232 35.21 -3.46 -8.06
N ARG A 233 34.61 -3.87 -9.17
CA ARG A 233 35.12 -3.57 -10.51
C ARG A 233 35.20 -2.07 -10.80
N THR A 234 34.33 -1.28 -10.14
CA THR A 234 34.32 0.20 -10.29
C THR A 234 35.34 0.91 -9.40
N PHE A 235 36.11 0.18 -8.58
CA PHE A 235 37.12 0.75 -7.68
C PHE A 235 38.43 0.98 -8.45
N VAL A 236 38.44 1.99 -9.29
CA VAL A 236 39.59 2.34 -10.13
C VAL A 236 40.39 3.44 -9.44
N TRP A 237 41.57 3.11 -8.98
CA TRP A 237 42.48 4.09 -8.37
C TRP A 237 43.10 5.01 -9.44
N SER A 238 43.17 6.29 -9.13
CA SER A 238 43.83 7.29 -9.96
C SER A 238 45.01 7.92 -9.19
N ASP A 239 46.22 7.65 -9.63
CA ASP A 239 47.41 8.25 -9.04
C ASP A 239 47.41 9.78 -9.17
N ARG A 240 46.83 10.30 -10.25
CA ARG A 240 46.67 11.73 -10.48
C ARG A 240 45.77 12.41 -9.46
N LEU A 241 44.68 11.72 -9.03
CA LEU A 241 43.71 12.26 -8.08
C LEU A 241 44.04 11.88 -6.62
N GLY A 242 44.90 10.89 -6.40
CA GLY A 242 45.22 10.34 -5.09
C GLY A 242 44.02 9.65 -4.41
N ARG A 243 43.02 9.21 -5.19
CA ARG A 243 41.79 8.53 -4.74
C ARG A 243 41.17 7.68 -5.85
N TYR A 244 40.15 6.93 -5.51
CA TYR A 244 39.31 6.27 -6.51
C TYR A 244 38.63 7.30 -7.43
N VAL A 245 38.44 6.91 -8.70
CA VAL A 245 37.68 7.69 -9.68
C VAL A 245 36.22 7.69 -9.28
N GLU A 246 35.65 8.84 -8.99
CA GLU A 246 34.28 9.02 -8.60
C GLU A 246 33.38 9.46 -9.76
N ALA A 247 32.06 9.44 -9.57
CA ALA A 247 31.09 9.86 -10.58
C ALA A 247 31.32 11.32 -11.06
N ARG A 248 31.80 12.21 -10.18
CA ARG A 248 32.16 13.62 -10.53
C ARG A 248 33.32 13.77 -11.50
N ASP A 249 34.20 12.76 -11.58
CA ASP A 249 35.35 12.79 -12.47
C ASP A 249 35.02 12.33 -13.89
N LEU A 250 33.84 11.75 -14.07
CA LEU A 250 33.36 11.24 -15.35
C LEU A 250 32.75 12.38 -16.13
N ALA A 251 33.30 12.71 -17.29
CA ALA A 251 32.68 13.70 -18.17
C ALA A 251 31.27 13.21 -18.57
N PRO A 252 30.25 14.09 -18.55
CA PRO A 252 29.02 13.78 -19.29
C PRO A 252 29.49 13.68 -20.74
N GLY A 253 29.47 12.48 -21.31
CA GLY A 253 30.05 12.28 -22.65
C GLY A 253 29.30 13.10 -23.67
N GLU A 254 29.91 14.09 -24.28
CA GLU A 254 29.43 14.61 -25.58
C GLU A 254 29.11 13.44 -26.51
N GLU A 255 29.84 12.35 -26.37
CA GLU A 255 29.62 11.05 -27.01
C GLU A 255 28.23 10.46 -26.80
N LEU A 256 27.57 10.63 -25.60
CA LEU A 256 26.21 10.16 -25.37
C LEU A 256 25.19 10.90 -26.25
N TYR A 257 25.43 12.16 -26.55
CA TYR A 257 24.59 12.92 -27.48
C TYR A 257 24.84 12.52 -28.95
N ALA A 258 26.06 12.10 -29.29
CA ALA A 258 26.41 11.62 -30.62
C ALA A 258 25.85 10.22 -30.91
N LEU A 259 25.50 9.46 -29.88
CA LEU A 259 25.06 8.08 -29.95
C LEU A 259 23.51 7.94 -29.99
N LYS A 260 22.83 8.98 -30.45
CA LYS A 260 21.37 8.95 -30.58
C LYS A 260 20.90 7.72 -31.35
N GLY A 261 20.19 6.85 -30.66
CA GLY A 261 19.27 5.87 -31.26
C GLY A 261 19.87 4.56 -31.75
N THR A 262 21.07 4.13 -31.32
CA THR A 262 21.57 2.80 -31.67
C THR A 262 21.87 1.92 -30.46
N TRP A 263 21.40 0.67 -30.51
CA TRP A 263 21.74 -0.37 -29.51
C TRP A 263 23.24 -0.65 -29.43
N GLU A 264 23.93 -0.55 -30.54
CA GLU A 264 25.38 -0.72 -30.60
C GLU A 264 26.12 0.28 -29.72
N ALA A 265 25.58 1.47 -29.57
CA ALA A 265 26.14 2.47 -28.69
C ALA A 265 26.02 2.06 -27.22
N PHE A 266 24.87 1.52 -26.81
CA PHE A 266 24.66 0.99 -25.45
C PHE A 266 25.55 -0.22 -25.18
N ASP A 267 25.70 -1.15 -26.13
CA ASP A 267 26.54 -2.32 -25.97
C ASP A 267 28.03 -1.95 -25.85
N ARG A 268 28.45 -0.88 -26.52
CA ARG A 268 29.84 -0.39 -26.38
C ARG A 268 30.09 0.17 -24.97
N TYR A 269 29.20 0.97 -24.42
CA TYR A 269 29.34 1.50 -23.07
C TYR A 269 29.15 0.46 -21.98
N LYS A 270 28.28 -0.50 -22.18
CA LYS A 270 28.01 -1.60 -21.25
C LYS A 270 29.27 -2.31 -20.76
N LYS A 271 30.34 -2.33 -21.57
CA LYS A 271 31.62 -3.01 -21.25
C LYS A 271 32.65 -2.12 -20.58
N ASP A 272 32.39 -0.84 -20.41
CA ASP A 272 33.31 0.10 -19.80
C ASP A 272 32.98 0.39 -18.33
N TRP A 273 32.97 -0.66 -17.50
CA TRP A 273 32.71 -0.55 -16.05
C TRP A 273 33.70 0.35 -15.32
N ARG A 274 34.89 0.58 -15.85
CA ARG A 274 35.93 1.48 -15.29
C ARG A 274 35.48 2.92 -15.31
N SER A 275 34.56 3.27 -16.21
CA SER A 275 34.00 4.62 -16.34
C SER A 275 32.71 4.82 -15.52
N TYR A 276 32.25 3.85 -14.69
CA TYR A 276 31.03 4.00 -13.93
C TYR A 276 31.20 4.83 -12.65
N GLY A 277 32.43 4.91 -12.13
CA GLY A 277 32.75 5.61 -10.89
C GLY A 277 32.55 4.74 -9.65
N TYR A 278 33.34 5.05 -8.63
CA TYR A 278 33.38 4.33 -7.35
C TYR A 278 31.99 4.13 -6.75
N GLY A 279 31.68 2.90 -6.37
CA GLY A 279 30.46 2.52 -5.67
C GLY A 279 29.24 2.24 -6.54
N TYR A 280 29.30 2.50 -7.86
CA TYR A 280 28.17 2.16 -8.74
C TYR A 280 27.86 0.67 -8.70
N LEU A 281 26.58 0.35 -8.49
CA LEU A 281 26.04 -1.00 -8.64
C LEU A 281 24.67 -0.93 -9.28
N ASN A 282 24.52 -1.49 -10.47
CA ASN A 282 23.27 -1.70 -11.16
C ASN A 282 23.47 -2.74 -12.26
N ALA A 283 22.44 -3.43 -12.68
CA ALA A 283 22.48 -4.33 -13.83
C ALA A 283 22.48 -3.58 -15.18
N ILE A 284 22.21 -2.26 -15.16
CA ILE A 284 22.32 -1.39 -16.34
C ILE A 284 23.58 -0.51 -16.24
N PRO A 285 24.19 -0.11 -17.39
CA PRO A 285 25.35 0.77 -17.40
C PRO A 285 25.08 2.15 -16.77
N ALA A 286 26.09 2.77 -16.15
CA ALA A 286 25.99 4.09 -15.51
C ALA A 286 25.62 5.23 -16.48
N GLN A 287 25.70 5.00 -17.78
CA GLN A 287 25.24 5.95 -18.80
C GLN A 287 23.73 6.18 -18.80
N HIS A 288 22.91 5.24 -18.30
CA HIS A 288 21.46 5.42 -18.22
C HIS A 288 21.02 6.55 -17.28
N PRO A 289 21.54 6.67 -16.04
CA PRO A 289 21.34 7.88 -15.24
C PRO A 289 21.73 9.19 -15.95
N VAL A 290 22.82 9.17 -16.75
CA VAL A 290 23.26 10.35 -17.53
C VAL A 290 22.19 10.78 -18.54
N LEU A 291 21.48 9.84 -19.14
CA LEU A 291 20.40 10.16 -20.08
C LEU A 291 19.23 10.86 -19.37
N VAL A 292 18.91 10.50 -18.12
CA VAL A 292 17.92 11.22 -17.31
C VAL A 292 18.39 12.65 -17.06
N GLU A 293 19.65 12.83 -16.70
CA GLU A 293 20.26 14.15 -16.49
C GLU A 293 20.24 15.01 -17.77
N ALA A 294 20.22 14.38 -18.93
CA ALA A 294 20.05 15.01 -20.23
C ALA A 294 18.57 15.17 -20.65
N TYR A 295 17.64 14.92 -19.76
CA TYR A 295 16.18 15.00 -19.99
C TYR A 295 15.69 14.13 -21.15
N ARG A 296 16.29 12.97 -21.37
CA ARG A 296 15.82 12.01 -22.37
C ARG A 296 14.51 11.40 -21.96
N PRO A 297 13.48 11.41 -22.84
CA PRO A 297 12.18 10.89 -22.51
C PRO A 297 12.18 9.36 -22.42
N TYR A 298 11.14 8.84 -21.74
CA TYR A 298 10.85 7.41 -21.76
C TYR A 298 10.60 6.92 -23.18
N ASN A 299 11.30 5.86 -23.52
CA ASN A 299 11.11 5.17 -24.80
C ASN A 299 11.61 3.72 -24.63
N ASN A 300 10.71 2.76 -24.87
CA ASN A 300 11.00 1.34 -24.72
C ASN A 300 11.94 0.77 -25.83
N ARG A 301 12.20 1.50 -26.90
CA ARG A 301 13.10 1.04 -27.98
C ARG A 301 14.55 1.47 -27.75
N ASP A 302 14.80 2.76 -27.56
CA ASP A 302 16.17 3.31 -27.75
C ASP A 302 16.67 4.14 -26.56
N TRP A 303 15.79 4.51 -25.60
CA TRP A 303 16.09 5.50 -24.60
C TRP A 303 15.99 5.02 -23.16
N VAL A 304 15.63 5.90 -22.26
CA VAL A 304 15.64 5.70 -20.83
C VAL A 304 14.38 4.98 -20.36
N TRP A 305 14.56 4.02 -19.45
CA TRP A 305 13.49 3.48 -18.66
C TRP A 305 13.92 3.44 -17.19
N ALA A 306 13.49 4.42 -16.39
CA ALA A 306 13.57 4.53 -14.94
C ALA A 306 14.86 4.01 -14.28
N PRO A 307 16.06 4.55 -14.59
CA PRO A 307 17.31 4.02 -14.04
C PRO A 307 17.44 4.22 -12.53
N TYR A 308 16.91 5.31 -11.96
CA TYR A 308 16.92 5.52 -10.51
C TYR A 308 15.94 4.63 -9.76
N TYR A 309 14.82 4.28 -10.38
CA TYR A 309 13.92 3.24 -9.87
C TYR A 309 14.66 1.89 -9.75
N THR A 310 15.45 1.51 -10.75
CA THR A 310 16.21 0.26 -10.74
C THR A 310 17.28 0.27 -9.65
N ILE A 311 18.04 1.38 -9.52
CA ILE A 311 19.03 1.57 -8.44
C ILE A 311 18.34 1.49 -7.07
N HIS A 312 17.18 2.13 -6.92
CA HIS A 312 16.40 2.08 -5.68
C HIS A 312 16.09 0.64 -5.26
N LYS A 313 15.61 -0.20 -6.18
CA LYS A 313 15.22 -1.58 -5.82
C LYS A 313 16.39 -2.37 -5.24
N GLN A 314 17.56 -2.26 -5.82
CA GLN A 314 18.76 -2.93 -5.32
C GLN A 314 19.23 -2.35 -3.99
N LEU A 315 19.18 -1.02 -3.86
CA LEU A 315 19.54 -0.32 -2.63
C LEU A 315 18.61 -0.71 -1.48
N ALA A 316 17.30 -0.74 -1.73
CA ALA A 316 16.31 -1.17 -0.76
C ALA A 316 16.53 -2.62 -0.32
N GLY A 317 16.76 -3.54 -1.27
CA GLY A 317 17.03 -4.95 -0.96
C GLY A 317 18.27 -5.18 -0.11
N LEU A 318 19.34 -4.42 -0.35
CA LEU A 318 20.56 -4.48 0.47
C LEU A 318 20.34 -3.91 1.88
N ILE A 319 19.56 -2.83 2.00
CA ILE A 319 19.17 -2.26 3.29
C ILE A 319 18.29 -3.26 4.06
N ASP A 320 17.34 -3.89 3.40
CA ASP A 320 16.45 -4.88 4.04
C ASP A 320 17.24 -6.09 4.56
N ILE A 321 18.29 -6.53 3.84
CA ILE A 321 19.21 -7.54 4.34
C ILE A 321 19.96 -7.04 5.57
N ALA A 322 20.50 -5.83 5.53
CA ALA A 322 21.26 -5.26 6.66
C ALA A 322 20.43 -5.15 7.94
N GLU A 323 19.13 -4.85 7.81
CA GLU A 323 18.23 -4.67 8.95
C GLU A 323 17.63 -5.99 9.47
N ASN A 324 17.44 -7.00 8.60
CA ASN A 324 16.63 -8.17 8.92
C ASN A 324 17.42 -9.48 9.03
N VAL A 325 18.65 -9.57 8.50
CA VAL A 325 19.44 -10.80 8.52
C VAL A 325 20.32 -10.83 9.76
N GLY A 326 20.20 -11.87 10.59
CA GLY A 326 20.94 -11.98 11.84
C GLY A 326 22.41 -12.42 11.70
N ASP A 327 22.87 -12.79 10.50
CA ASP A 327 24.28 -13.06 10.21
C ASP A 327 25.02 -11.72 10.01
N ALA A 328 25.78 -11.31 11.02
CA ALA A 328 26.47 -10.00 11.02
C ALA A 328 27.42 -9.83 9.83
N GLN A 329 28.12 -10.88 9.39
CA GLN A 329 29.05 -10.76 8.26
C GLN A 329 28.32 -10.43 6.94
N VAL A 330 27.16 -11.04 6.73
CA VAL A 330 26.32 -10.79 5.54
C VAL A 330 25.64 -9.42 5.64
N ALA A 331 25.08 -9.08 6.80
CA ALA A 331 24.43 -7.81 7.05
C ALA A 331 25.39 -6.62 6.88
N ASP A 332 26.57 -6.69 7.49
CA ASP A 332 27.61 -5.64 7.38
C ASP A 332 28.08 -5.47 5.92
N LYS A 333 28.25 -6.57 5.18
CA LYS A 333 28.62 -6.51 3.79
C LYS A 333 27.53 -5.89 2.91
N ALA A 334 26.26 -6.21 3.14
CA ALA A 334 25.13 -5.60 2.46
C ALA A 334 25.05 -4.10 2.76
N LEU A 335 25.24 -3.70 4.00
CA LEU A 335 25.29 -2.30 4.40
C LEU A 335 26.46 -1.55 3.72
N LEU A 336 27.63 -2.18 3.62
CA LEU A 336 28.80 -1.60 2.93
C LEU A 336 28.52 -1.38 1.44
N ILE A 337 27.89 -2.34 0.76
CA ILE A 337 27.50 -2.19 -0.65
C ILE A 337 26.48 -1.04 -0.79
N ALA A 338 25.45 -1.02 0.05
CA ALA A 338 24.44 0.02 0.04
C ALA A 338 25.02 1.41 0.29
N ARG A 339 25.94 1.55 1.26
CA ARG A 339 26.64 2.80 1.54
C ARG A 339 27.38 3.31 0.30
N ASP A 340 28.19 2.45 -0.32
CA ASP A 340 28.98 2.82 -1.49
C ASP A 340 28.05 3.23 -2.67
N MET A 341 26.92 2.54 -2.87
CA MET A 341 25.88 2.94 -3.83
C MET A 341 25.28 4.32 -3.52
N GLY A 342 24.91 4.55 -2.27
CA GLY A 342 24.34 5.84 -1.83
C GLY A 342 25.32 6.99 -2.00
N LEU A 343 26.61 6.78 -1.71
CA LEU A 343 27.67 7.76 -1.92
C LEU A 343 27.93 8.03 -3.43
N TRP A 344 27.77 7.00 -4.28
CA TRP A 344 27.81 7.20 -5.73
C TRP A 344 26.67 8.12 -6.18
N VAL A 345 25.44 7.90 -5.69
CA VAL A 345 24.27 8.74 -5.99
C VAL A 345 24.51 10.18 -5.52
N TRP A 346 24.99 10.36 -4.26
CA TRP A 346 25.35 11.68 -3.75
C TRP A 346 26.37 12.39 -4.62
N ASN A 347 27.48 11.71 -4.91
CA ASN A 347 28.58 12.26 -5.71
C ASN A 347 28.09 12.65 -7.11
N ARG A 348 27.27 11.80 -7.73
CA ARG A 348 26.70 12.04 -9.05
C ARG A 348 25.84 13.30 -9.09
N LEU A 349 24.85 13.37 -8.21
CA LEU A 349 23.83 14.42 -8.23
C LEU A 349 24.31 15.74 -7.59
N HIS A 350 25.30 15.70 -6.68
CA HIS A 350 25.85 16.88 -6.04
C HIS A 350 26.67 17.74 -7.02
N TYR A 351 27.49 17.11 -7.86
CA TYR A 351 28.48 17.84 -8.68
C TYR A 351 28.03 18.08 -10.14
N ARG A 352 26.89 17.52 -10.57
CA ARG A 352 26.47 17.61 -11.97
C ARG A 352 25.70 18.87 -12.29
N THR A 353 25.97 19.37 -13.52
CA THR A 353 25.12 20.34 -14.21
C THR A 353 24.16 19.59 -15.12
N PHE A 354 22.87 19.90 -15.04
CA PHE A 354 21.82 19.23 -15.80
C PHE A 354 21.47 20.04 -17.04
N VAL A 355 21.26 19.36 -18.17
CA VAL A 355 20.97 19.94 -19.48
C VAL A 355 19.64 19.42 -19.97
N GLN A 356 18.70 20.32 -20.24
CA GLN A 356 17.43 20.01 -20.87
C GLN A 356 17.58 20.06 -22.40
N GLU A 357 17.12 19.04 -23.14
CA GLU A 357 17.20 18.99 -24.59
C GLU A 357 15.96 19.54 -25.30
N GLU A 358 14.80 19.47 -24.65
CA GLU A 358 13.54 19.98 -25.22
C GLU A 358 13.38 21.49 -24.94
N GLY A 359 12.69 22.18 -25.85
CA GLY A 359 12.44 23.61 -25.75
C GLY A 359 13.35 24.45 -26.65
N THR A 360 13.35 25.77 -26.42
CA THR A 360 14.19 26.72 -27.13
C THR A 360 15.67 26.53 -26.80
N PRO A 361 16.62 27.05 -27.63
CA PRO A 361 18.03 26.98 -27.29
C PRO A 361 18.38 27.60 -25.92
N GLU A 362 17.63 28.60 -25.49
CA GLU A 362 17.78 29.23 -24.18
C GLU A 362 17.28 28.32 -23.06
N GLU A 363 16.21 27.60 -23.26
CA GLU A 363 15.65 26.64 -22.29
C GLU A 363 16.51 25.37 -22.16
N ARG A 364 17.24 25.02 -23.22
CA ARG A 364 18.15 23.86 -23.23
C ARG A 364 19.51 24.12 -22.59
N ARG A 365 19.76 25.31 -22.05
CA ARG A 365 21.01 25.61 -21.39
C ARG A 365 21.16 24.79 -20.11
N ALA A 366 22.43 24.52 -19.78
CA ALA A 366 22.76 23.89 -18.50
C ALA A 366 22.21 24.72 -17.33
N ARG A 367 21.48 24.07 -16.43
CA ARG A 367 20.90 24.68 -15.23
C ARG A 367 21.53 24.05 -13.98
N PRO A 368 22.58 24.64 -13.39
CA PRO A 368 23.19 24.10 -12.19
C PRO A 368 22.16 23.93 -11.05
N GLY A 369 22.15 22.76 -10.46
CA GLY A 369 21.25 22.48 -9.32
C GLY A 369 19.78 22.27 -9.66
N ASN A 370 19.40 22.30 -10.94
CA ASN A 370 18.01 22.09 -11.36
C ASN A 370 17.66 20.60 -11.57
N ARG A 371 18.21 19.75 -10.72
CA ARG A 371 17.97 18.29 -10.74
C ARG A 371 16.53 17.90 -10.51
N TYR A 372 15.78 18.71 -9.79
CA TYR A 372 14.40 18.41 -9.40
C TYR A 372 13.42 18.34 -10.58
N GLU A 373 13.72 18.97 -11.70
CA GLU A 373 12.86 18.90 -12.90
C GLU A 373 12.94 17.53 -13.58
N MET A 374 14.02 16.76 -13.38
CA MET A 374 14.14 15.41 -13.93
C MET A 374 13.04 14.48 -13.44
N TRP A 375 12.60 14.67 -12.18
CA TRP A 375 11.61 13.81 -11.54
C TRP A 375 10.18 14.03 -12.04
N ASN A 376 9.95 15.07 -12.86
CA ASN A 376 8.68 15.33 -13.53
C ASN A 376 8.52 14.52 -14.84
N MET A 377 9.59 13.92 -15.35
CA MET A 377 9.52 13.14 -16.58
C MET A 377 8.72 11.85 -16.36
N TYR A 378 7.74 11.61 -17.23
CA TYR A 378 6.94 10.40 -17.23
C TYR A 378 7.84 9.16 -17.37
N ILE A 379 7.72 8.21 -16.46
CA ILE A 379 8.50 6.96 -16.38
C ILE A 379 10.03 7.17 -16.33
N ALA A 380 10.63 7.95 -17.24
CA ALA A 380 12.07 8.17 -17.26
C ALA A 380 12.59 8.79 -15.94
N GLY A 381 11.81 9.69 -15.36
CA GLY A 381 12.09 10.33 -14.07
C GLY A 381 11.56 9.57 -12.87
N GLU A 382 11.10 8.35 -13.02
CA GLU A 382 10.62 7.53 -11.90
C GLU A 382 11.77 7.18 -10.96
N VAL A 383 11.60 7.53 -9.69
CA VAL A 383 12.63 7.34 -8.66
C VAL A 383 12.30 6.20 -7.69
N GLY A 384 11.09 5.67 -7.76
CA GLY A 384 10.63 4.70 -6.77
C GLY A 384 10.80 5.23 -5.34
N GLY A 385 11.33 4.41 -4.45
CA GLY A 385 11.66 4.78 -3.07
C GLY A 385 13.12 5.23 -2.87
N MET A 386 13.79 5.87 -3.85
CA MET A 386 15.17 6.35 -3.67
C MET A 386 15.30 7.26 -2.45
N GLN A 387 14.36 8.19 -2.26
CA GLN A 387 14.34 9.11 -1.13
C GLN A 387 14.20 8.36 0.19
N GLU A 388 13.27 7.40 0.27
CA GLU A 388 13.09 6.50 1.41
C GLU A 388 14.36 5.73 1.72
N SER A 389 14.94 5.07 0.71
CA SER A 389 16.11 4.20 0.88
C SER A 389 17.34 4.96 1.36
N LEU A 390 17.61 6.13 0.80
CA LEU A 390 18.73 6.98 1.24
C LEU A 390 18.51 7.53 2.65
N ALA A 391 17.28 7.88 3.00
CA ALA A 391 16.93 8.32 4.34
C ALA A 391 17.17 7.20 5.37
N ARG A 392 16.66 5.98 5.12
CA ARG A 392 16.90 4.79 5.96
C ARG A 392 18.38 4.49 6.08
N LEU A 393 19.10 4.44 4.95
CA LEU A 393 20.53 4.17 4.91
C LEU A 393 21.33 5.15 5.76
N SER A 394 20.97 6.44 5.73
CA SER A 394 21.61 7.45 6.56
C SER A 394 21.49 7.18 8.07
N GLY A 395 20.44 6.49 8.49
CA GLY A 395 20.26 6.05 9.89
C GLY A 395 21.14 4.85 10.28
N LEU A 396 21.55 4.03 9.32
CA LEU A 396 22.32 2.80 9.55
C LEU A 396 23.84 3.00 9.48
N VAL A 397 24.30 4.00 8.70
CA VAL A 397 25.72 4.25 8.49
C VAL A 397 26.32 4.94 9.72
N ALA A 398 27.44 4.37 10.24
CA ALA A 398 28.09 4.86 11.45
C ALA A 398 28.92 6.13 11.21
N ASP A 399 29.58 6.25 10.06
CA ASP A 399 30.41 7.41 9.70
C ASP A 399 29.57 8.67 9.56
N SER A 400 29.96 9.74 10.25
CA SER A 400 29.17 10.98 10.32
C SER A 400 29.17 11.79 9.02
N GLU A 401 30.25 11.73 8.25
CA GLU A 401 30.38 12.44 6.97
C GLU A 401 29.55 11.73 5.90
N ASP A 402 29.67 10.42 5.81
CA ASP A 402 28.86 9.60 4.89
C ASP A 402 27.38 9.74 5.24
N ARG A 403 27.02 9.75 6.52
CA ARG A 403 25.65 10.00 6.99
C ARG A 403 25.12 11.35 6.51
N ALA A 404 25.91 12.41 6.62
CA ALA A 404 25.52 13.74 6.15
C ALA A 404 25.32 13.78 4.64
N ARG A 405 26.22 13.14 3.87
CA ARG A 405 26.11 13.02 2.41
C ARG A 405 24.84 12.25 1.98
N LEU A 406 24.54 11.16 2.66
CA LEU A 406 23.35 10.36 2.37
C LEU A 406 22.04 11.09 2.69
N ARG A 407 22.01 11.89 3.77
CA ARG A 407 20.89 12.78 4.09
C ARG A 407 20.69 13.84 3.01
N GLU A 408 21.77 14.47 2.57
CA GLU A 408 21.72 15.42 1.47
C GLU A 408 21.22 14.74 0.18
N ALA A 409 21.71 13.54 -0.13
CA ALA A 409 21.30 12.77 -1.30
C ALA A 409 19.80 12.43 -1.29
N ALA A 410 19.23 12.10 -0.13
CA ALA A 410 17.79 11.89 0.00
C ALA A 410 17.00 13.15 -0.41
N GLY A 411 17.48 14.34 -0.05
CA GLY A 411 16.90 15.61 -0.45
C GLY A 411 16.98 15.91 -1.96
N PHE A 412 17.88 15.26 -2.71
CA PHE A 412 17.98 15.44 -4.16
C PHE A 412 16.79 14.89 -4.95
N PHE A 413 16.01 14.01 -4.34
CA PHE A 413 14.81 13.41 -4.92
C PHE A 413 13.52 14.15 -4.52
N ASP A 414 13.63 15.33 -3.95
CA ASP A 414 12.50 16.26 -3.79
C ASP A 414 11.95 16.64 -5.17
N ALA A 415 10.63 16.60 -5.31
CA ALA A 415 9.92 16.92 -6.53
C ALA A 415 8.97 18.13 -6.29
N PRO A 416 9.46 19.38 -6.30
CA PRO A 416 8.66 20.55 -5.94
C PRO A 416 7.38 20.73 -6.75
N ALA A 417 7.37 20.32 -8.03
CA ALA A 417 6.19 20.37 -8.89
C ALA A 417 5.08 19.40 -8.46
N PHE A 418 5.42 18.34 -7.72
CA PHE A 418 4.48 17.39 -7.15
C PHE A 418 4.22 17.67 -5.66
N TYR A 419 5.28 17.89 -4.89
CA TYR A 419 5.18 18.10 -3.45
C TYR A 419 4.58 19.45 -3.09
N GLY A 420 4.83 20.50 -3.87
CA GLY A 420 4.33 21.84 -3.59
C GLY A 420 2.80 21.91 -3.50
N PRO A 421 2.06 21.49 -4.55
CA PRO A 421 0.61 21.43 -4.50
C PRO A 421 0.08 20.53 -3.38
N LEU A 422 0.64 19.33 -3.20
CA LEU A 422 0.22 18.40 -2.14
C LEU A 422 0.44 18.96 -0.73
N ALA A 423 1.55 19.68 -0.48
CA ALA A 423 1.77 20.33 0.81
C ALA A 423 0.69 21.36 1.14
N GLN A 424 0.06 21.93 0.11
CA GLN A 424 -1.08 22.86 0.24
C GLN A 424 -2.44 22.13 0.22
N GLY A 425 -2.47 20.81 0.16
CA GLY A 425 -3.70 20.02 0.08
C GLY A 425 -4.41 20.07 -1.28
N LEU A 426 -3.78 20.65 -2.30
CA LEU A 426 -4.30 20.67 -3.66
C LEU A 426 -4.24 19.27 -4.29
N ASP A 427 -5.33 18.87 -4.95
CA ASP A 427 -5.41 17.59 -5.65
C ASP A 427 -4.66 17.66 -6.99
N ASP A 428 -3.35 17.49 -6.93
CA ASP A 428 -2.47 17.41 -8.10
C ASP A 428 -2.09 15.97 -8.46
N ILE A 429 -2.79 14.97 -7.91
CA ILE A 429 -2.54 13.56 -8.22
C ILE A 429 -3.33 13.09 -9.45
N ARG A 430 -4.43 13.76 -9.80
CA ARG A 430 -5.22 13.49 -11.01
C ARG A 430 -4.36 13.52 -12.28
N GLY A 431 -4.51 12.50 -13.13
CA GLY A 431 -3.76 12.38 -14.38
C GLY A 431 -2.29 11.99 -14.19
N ARG A 432 -1.82 11.70 -12.98
CA ARG A 432 -0.47 11.19 -12.72
C ARG A 432 -0.44 9.66 -12.71
N HIS A 433 0.69 9.11 -13.10
CA HIS A 433 0.94 7.67 -12.99
C HIS A 433 0.98 7.27 -11.51
N ALA A 434 0.10 6.35 -11.10
CA ALA A 434 -0.12 6.04 -9.68
C ALA A 434 1.15 5.47 -9.03
N ASN A 435 1.68 4.39 -9.58
CA ASN A 435 2.85 3.72 -9.00
C ASN A 435 4.14 4.56 -9.04
N GLN A 436 4.28 5.47 -10.02
CA GLN A 436 5.41 6.41 -10.05
C GLN A 436 5.37 7.38 -8.85
N HIS A 437 4.17 7.82 -8.42
CA HIS A 437 4.04 8.93 -7.46
C HIS A 437 3.77 8.47 -6.02
N ILE A 438 3.14 7.31 -5.80
CA ILE A 438 2.89 6.81 -4.43
C ILE A 438 4.20 6.64 -3.65
N PRO A 439 5.25 5.98 -4.16
CA PRO A 439 6.51 5.79 -3.41
C PRO A 439 7.20 7.11 -3.03
N MET A 440 7.02 8.16 -3.84
CA MET A 440 7.57 9.48 -3.54
C MET A 440 7.00 10.05 -2.24
N THR A 441 5.73 9.78 -1.93
CA THR A 441 5.10 10.25 -0.69
C THR A 441 5.57 9.47 0.54
N VAL A 442 5.94 8.19 0.39
CA VAL A 442 6.66 7.43 1.41
C VAL A 442 8.02 8.08 1.68
N GLY A 443 8.74 8.41 0.61
CA GLY A 443 10.02 9.14 0.70
C GLY A 443 9.89 10.49 1.40
N ALA A 444 8.84 11.26 1.10
CA ALA A 444 8.58 12.53 1.77
C ALA A 444 8.41 12.34 3.29
N LEU A 445 7.66 11.31 3.72
CA LEU A 445 7.48 11.02 5.14
C LEU A 445 8.80 10.63 5.83
N GLN A 446 9.68 9.90 5.16
CA GLN A 446 11.01 9.58 5.68
C GLN A 446 11.91 10.84 5.77
N LEU A 447 11.83 11.75 4.79
CA LEU A 447 12.50 13.06 4.88
C LEU A 447 11.98 13.90 6.04
N TYR A 448 10.67 13.86 6.30
CA TYR A 448 10.11 14.50 7.49
C TYR A 448 10.78 13.97 8.77
N GLY A 449 10.90 12.66 8.91
CA GLY A 449 11.59 12.04 10.04
C GLY A 449 13.05 12.47 10.20
N LEU A 450 13.74 12.77 9.09
CA LEU A 450 15.14 13.23 9.12
C LEU A 450 15.29 14.72 9.39
N THR A 451 14.39 15.55 8.84
CA THR A 451 14.56 17.02 8.79
C THR A 451 13.67 17.77 9.75
N GLY A 452 12.53 17.18 10.13
CA GLY A 452 11.48 17.86 10.87
C GLY A 452 10.73 18.93 10.06
N GLU A 453 10.97 19.02 8.73
CA GLU A 453 10.34 20.02 7.87
C GLU A 453 8.85 19.69 7.62
N PRO A 454 7.88 20.49 8.15
CA PRO A 454 6.47 20.10 8.19
C PRO A 454 5.83 19.85 6.81
N ARG A 455 6.36 20.47 5.76
CA ARG A 455 5.82 20.29 4.40
C ARG A 455 5.86 18.84 3.94
N TYR A 456 6.89 18.08 4.32
CA TYR A 456 7.00 16.68 3.91
C TYR A 456 5.97 15.78 4.59
N TYR A 457 5.65 16.04 5.87
CA TYR A 457 4.54 15.38 6.53
C TYR A 457 3.20 15.73 5.88
N ALA A 458 3.01 17.03 5.55
CA ALA A 458 1.81 17.48 4.86
C ALA A 458 1.63 16.79 3.50
N VAL A 459 2.70 16.65 2.71
CA VAL A 459 2.69 15.90 1.44
C VAL A 459 2.18 14.46 1.64
N ALA A 460 2.76 13.72 2.57
CA ALA A 460 2.41 12.32 2.82
C ALA A 460 0.97 12.18 3.31
N ARG A 461 0.56 13.02 4.28
CA ARG A 461 -0.78 12.98 4.86
C ARG A 461 -1.85 13.40 3.86
N HIS A 462 -1.66 14.53 3.16
CA HIS A 462 -2.64 15.02 2.20
C HIS A 462 -2.82 14.04 1.05
N PHE A 463 -1.71 13.47 0.56
CA PHE A 463 -1.79 12.42 -0.45
C PHE A 463 -2.64 11.24 0.02
N TRP A 464 -2.39 10.73 1.24
CA TRP A 464 -3.15 9.61 1.80
C TRP A 464 -4.64 9.95 1.94
N GLU A 465 -4.98 11.13 2.47
CA GLU A 465 -6.37 11.59 2.63
C GLU A 465 -7.09 11.76 1.27
N LEU A 466 -6.40 12.29 0.26
CA LEU A 466 -6.93 12.41 -1.10
C LEU A 466 -7.22 11.03 -1.70
N VAL A 467 -6.28 10.09 -1.56
CA VAL A 467 -6.47 8.72 -2.06
C VAL A 467 -7.68 8.07 -1.40
N GLN A 468 -7.79 8.12 -0.08
CA GLN A 468 -8.90 7.51 0.65
C GLN A 468 -10.25 8.13 0.30
N GLY A 469 -10.31 9.44 0.21
CA GLY A 469 -11.55 10.16 0.00
C GLY A 469 -12.04 10.17 -1.44
N ARG A 470 -11.13 10.06 -2.43
CA ARG A 470 -11.46 10.43 -3.81
C ARG A 470 -11.12 9.38 -4.88
N TYR A 471 -10.23 8.40 -4.58
CA TYR A 471 -9.66 7.53 -5.62
C TYR A 471 -9.70 6.04 -5.31
N ALA A 472 -9.80 5.64 -4.03
CA ALA A 472 -9.76 4.23 -3.65
C ALA A 472 -11.03 3.48 -4.04
N TYR A 473 -10.85 2.27 -4.57
CA TYR A 473 -11.91 1.29 -4.77
C TYR A 473 -12.25 0.56 -3.46
N ALA A 474 -13.32 -0.23 -3.45
CA ALA A 474 -13.75 -0.97 -2.27
C ALA A 474 -12.67 -1.94 -1.74
N THR A 475 -11.83 -2.48 -2.61
CA THR A 475 -10.67 -3.31 -2.24
C THR A 475 -9.53 -2.53 -1.56
N GLY A 476 -9.56 -1.22 -1.62
CA GLY A 476 -8.48 -0.33 -1.17
C GLY A 476 -7.45 0.01 -2.25
N GLY A 477 -7.52 -0.62 -3.41
CA GLY A 477 -6.65 -0.33 -4.54
C GLY A 477 -7.00 0.95 -5.28
N VAL A 478 -6.10 1.39 -6.15
CA VAL A 478 -6.23 2.64 -6.92
C VAL A 478 -5.72 2.49 -8.36
N GLY A 479 -6.11 3.42 -9.20
CA GLY A 479 -5.62 3.54 -10.57
C GLY A 479 -6.51 2.83 -11.59
N ASN A 480 -6.49 3.38 -12.81
CA ASN A 480 -7.09 2.79 -14.00
C ASN A 480 -6.15 3.07 -15.18
N GLY A 481 -5.66 2.02 -15.84
CA GLY A 481 -4.57 2.14 -16.80
C GLY A 481 -3.33 2.77 -16.19
N GLU A 482 -2.99 2.36 -14.97
CA GLU A 482 -1.85 2.84 -14.17
C GLU A 482 -1.93 4.32 -13.75
N MET A 483 -3.04 5.02 -14.06
CA MET A 483 -3.18 6.46 -13.80
C MET A 483 -4.23 6.74 -12.72
N PHE A 484 -3.99 7.74 -11.89
CA PHE A 484 -5.09 8.39 -11.18
C PHE A 484 -5.97 9.12 -12.19
N ARG A 485 -7.26 8.82 -12.17
CA ARG A 485 -8.25 9.51 -13.03
C ARG A 485 -8.77 10.78 -12.35
N GLU A 486 -9.89 11.33 -12.79
CA GLU A 486 -10.53 12.44 -12.09
C GLU A 486 -11.03 11.99 -10.70
N PRO A 487 -11.04 12.87 -9.69
CA PRO A 487 -11.55 12.53 -8.37
C PRO A 487 -13.04 12.17 -8.43
N TYR A 488 -13.44 11.20 -7.63
CA TYR A 488 -14.83 10.73 -7.54
C TYR A 488 -15.40 10.16 -8.86
N THR A 489 -14.57 9.51 -9.67
CA THR A 489 -15.00 8.89 -10.93
C THR A 489 -14.71 7.39 -10.99
N GLN A 490 -14.75 6.71 -9.85
CA GLN A 490 -14.39 5.29 -9.79
C GLN A 490 -15.34 4.41 -10.60
N MET A 491 -16.65 4.66 -10.53
CA MET A 491 -17.63 3.87 -11.28
C MET A 491 -17.52 4.14 -12.79
N LEU A 492 -17.37 5.40 -13.17
CA LEU A 492 -17.07 5.74 -14.56
C LEU A 492 -15.79 5.05 -15.04
N SER A 493 -14.77 4.99 -14.19
CA SER A 493 -13.49 4.35 -14.51
C SER A 493 -13.62 2.85 -14.74
N LEU A 494 -14.45 2.15 -13.95
CA LEU A 494 -14.73 0.70 -14.15
C LEU A 494 -15.35 0.43 -15.54
N ASN A 495 -16.08 1.40 -16.09
CA ASN A 495 -16.76 1.31 -17.37
C ASN A 495 -15.97 1.93 -18.53
N THR A 496 -14.70 2.26 -18.31
CA THR A 496 -13.82 2.82 -19.34
C THR A 496 -12.71 1.83 -19.64
N ASN A 497 -12.65 1.32 -20.86
CA ASN A 497 -11.51 0.54 -21.29
C ASN A 497 -10.28 1.46 -21.37
N ALA A 498 -9.35 1.31 -20.46
CA ALA A 498 -8.14 2.13 -20.40
C ALA A 498 -7.28 2.00 -21.67
N ARG A 499 -7.25 0.82 -22.29
CA ARG A 499 -6.44 0.55 -23.50
C ARG A 499 -7.00 1.26 -24.72
N THR A 500 -8.31 1.39 -24.85
CA THR A 500 -8.97 2.03 -26.00
C THR A 500 -9.45 3.44 -25.71
N GLY A 501 -9.47 3.86 -24.44
CA GLY A 501 -10.04 5.15 -24.02
C GLY A 501 -11.55 5.29 -24.27
N ARG A 502 -12.25 4.22 -24.59
CA ARG A 502 -13.68 4.23 -24.86
C ARG A 502 -14.45 4.02 -23.57
N GLN A 503 -15.31 4.97 -23.25
CA GLN A 503 -16.26 4.82 -22.16
C GLN A 503 -17.27 3.71 -22.49
N GLY A 504 -17.68 2.99 -21.47
CA GLY A 504 -18.72 1.99 -21.56
C GLY A 504 -18.30 0.64 -22.15
N ILE A 505 -17.02 0.39 -22.40
CA ILE A 505 -16.52 -0.94 -22.73
C ILE A 505 -15.98 -1.60 -21.46
N VAL A 506 -16.74 -2.54 -20.94
CA VAL A 506 -16.28 -3.41 -19.84
C VAL A 506 -15.30 -4.44 -20.42
N HIS A 507 -14.08 -4.41 -19.96
CA HIS A 507 -13.08 -5.41 -20.30
C HIS A 507 -13.04 -6.47 -19.18
N PRO A 508 -13.01 -7.77 -19.48
CA PRO A 508 -13.01 -8.81 -18.45
C PRO A 508 -11.75 -8.80 -17.55
N ASP A 509 -10.66 -8.24 -18.03
CA ASP A 509 -9.43 -7.99 -17.28
C ASP A 509 -9.07 -6.48 -17.34
N PRO A 510 -9.84 -5.63 -16.65
CA PRO A 510 -9.59 -4.19 -16.68
C PRO A 510 -8.23 -3.85 -16.06
N ASP A 511 -7.51 -2.87 -16.64
CA ASP A 511 -6.23 -2.36 -16.15
C ASP A 511 -6.42 -1.49 -14.87
N ILE A 512 -6.98 -2.08 -13.82
CA ILE A 512 -7.40 -1.40 -12.59
C ILE A 512 -6.67 -2.00 -11.39
N ASN A 513 -6.33 -1.17 -10.41
CA ASN A 513 -5.71 -1.58 -9.14
C ASN A 513 -4.36 -2.29 -9.31
N GLU A 514 -3.37 -1.62 -9.86
CA GLU A 514 -2.02 -2.17 -9.91
C GLU A 514 -1.54 -2.63 -8.52
N THR A 515 -1.06 -3.88 -8.43
CA THR A 515 -0.66 -4.49 -7.15
C THR A 515 0.48 -3.73 -6.46
N CYS A 516 1.39 -3.11 -7.22
CA CYS A 516 2.44 -2.23 -6.67
C CYS A 516 1.87 -1.01 -5.95
N CYS A 517 0.75 -0.46 -6.42
CA CYS A 517 0.08 0.66 -5.75
C CYS A 517 -0.42 0.26 -4.36
N ALA A 518 -1.03 -0.92 -4.23
CA ALA A 518 -1.46 -1.46 -2.94
C ALA A 518 -0.29 -1.65 -1.97
N TYR A 519 0.83 -2.21 -2.45
CA TYR A 519 2.06 -2.36 -1.68
C TYR A 519 2.57 -1.03 -1.12
N ASN A 520 2.70 0.00 -1.97
CA ASN A 520 3.23 1.30 -1.56
C ASN A 520 2.25 2.08 -0.66
N LEU A 521 0.95 1.97 -0.89
CA LEU A 521 -0.07 2.58 -0.03
C LEU A 521 -0.11 1.91 1.36
N ALA A 522 0.07 0.59 1.44
CA ALA A 522 0.21 -0.11 2.71
C ALA A 522 1.44 0.39 3.49
N LYS A 523 2.60 0.56 2.83
CA LYS A 523 3.80 1.16 3.44
C LYS A 523 3.53 2.56 3.98
N LEU A 524 2.99 3.45 3.14
CA LEU A 524 2.65 4.82 3.55
C LEU A 524 1.72 4.85 4.76
N THR A 525 0.70 3.99 4.74
CA THR A 525 -0.29 3.90 5.82
C THR A 525 0.33 3.43 7.12
N LYS A 526 1.17 2.40 7.09
CA LYS A 526 1.91 1.89 8.24
C LYS A 526 2.81 2.98 8.84
N ASP A 527 3.52 3.71 8.01
CA ASP A 527 4.44 4.74 8.46
C ASP A 527 3.70 5.96 9.04
N LEU A 528 2.59 6.40 8.43
CA LEU A 528 1.71 7.45 8.97
C LEU A 528 1.11 7.06 10.32
N ASN A 529 0.70 5.79 10.48
CA ASN A 529 0.19 5.27 11.75
C ASN A 529 1.21 5.41 12.90
N GLY A 530 2.50 5.39 12.61
CA GLY A 530 3.54 5.65 13.60
C GLY A 530 3.49 7.05 14.22
N TYR A 531 2.98 8.03 13.50
CA TYR A 531 2.83 9.41 13.97
C TYR A 531 1.50 9.66 14.69
N ASP A 532 0.45 8.97 14.33
CA ASP A 532 -0.87 9.05 14.97
C ASP A 532 -1.51 7.66 15.11
N PRO A 533 -1.01 6.82 16.04
CA PRO A 533 -1.47 5.45 16.19
C PRO A 533 -2.88 5.34 16.79
N ASP A 534 -3.46 6.43 17.25
CA ASP A 534 -4.84 6.47 17.76
C ASP A 534 -5.87 6.79 16.67
N ASP A 535 -5.44 7.25 15.48
CA ASP A 535 -6.30 7.38 14.31
C ASP A 535 -6.50 6.01 13.65
N ALA A 536 -7.56 5.31 14.05
CA ALA A 536 -7.85 3.96 13.57
C ALA A 536 -8.10 3.88 12.05
N ARG A 537 -8.34 5.02 11.36
CA ARG A 537 -8.55 5.06 9.91
C ARG A 537 -7.38 4.50 9.13
N TYR A 538 -6.13 4.71 9.63
CA TYR A 538 -4.95 4.14 9.01
C TYR A 538 -5.01 2.61 8.99
N MET A 539 -5.29 2.00 10.12
CA MET A 539 -5.29 0.55 10.21
C MET A 539 -6.58 -0.10 9.68
N ASP A 540 -7.69 0.64 9.63
CA ASP A 540 -8.89 0.23 8.91
C ASP A 540 -8.64 0.16 7.39
N TYR A 541 -7.89 1.13 6.83
CA TYR A 541 -7.47 1.07 5.44
C TYR A 541 -6.42 -0.03 5.18
N TYR A 542 -5.43 -0.15 6.07
CA TYR A 542 -4.40 -1.19 5.94
C TYR A 542 -5.04 -2.60 5.90
N GLU A 543 -5.99 -2.87 6.81
CA GLU A 543 -6.75 -4.12 6.81
C GLU A 543 -7.52 -4.32 5.50
N ARG A 544 -8.18 -3.28 5.02
CA ARG A 544 -8.96 -3.31 3.77
C ARG A 544 -8.08 -3.73 2.59
N VAL A 545 -6.98 -3.04 2.35
CA VAL A 545 -6.10 -3.31 1.21
C VAL A 545 -5.35 -4.65 1.36
N LEU A 546 -4.96 -5.00 2.59
CA LEU A 546 -4.32 -6.28 2.89
C LEU A 546 -5.26 -7.46 2.57
N TYR A 547 -6.49 -7.45 3.09
CA TYR A 547 -7.41 -8.58 2.98
C TYR A 547 -8.01 -8.71 1.57
N ASN A 548 -8.36 -7.58 0.93
CA ASN A 548 -9.15 -7.59 -0.29
C ASN A 548 -8.35 -7.40 -1.57
N GLN A 549 -7.07 -7.03 -1.48
CA GLN A 549 -6.22 -6.94 -2.67
C GLN A 549 -4.93 -7.75 -2.49
N ILE A 550 -4.13 -7.46 -1.46
CA ILE A 550 -2.79 -8.08 -1.33
C ILE A 550 -2.92 -9.60 -1.16
N VAL A 551 -3.77 -10.08 -0.23
CA VAL A 551 -3.98 -11.53 -0.01
C VAL A 551 -4.53 -12.23 -1.26
N GLY A 552 -5.45 -11.57 -1.98
CA GLY A 552 -6.06 -12.10 -3.19
C GLY A 552 -5.21 -11.95 -4.46
N SER A 553 -4.04 -11.29 -4.40
CA SER A 553 -3.19 -11.05 -5.59
C SER A 553 -2.32 -12.24 -5.99
N VAL A 554 -2.29 -13.31 -5.21
CA VAL A 554 -1.59 -14.57 -5.52
C VAL A 554 -2.59 -15.72 -5.59
N HIS A 555 -2.41 -16.61 -6.57
CA HIS A 555 -3.25 -17.81 -6.69
C HIS A 555 -3.06 -18.73 -5.48
N PRO A 556 -4.13 -19.37 -4.95
CA PRO A 556 -4.03 -20.19 -3.73
C PRO A 556 -3.21 -21.48 -3.88
N GLU A 557 -3.15 -22.07 -5.07
CA GLU A 557 -2.58 -23.39 -5.29
C GLU A 557 -1.19 -23.36 -5.93
N HIS A 558 -0.89 -22.32 -6.68
CA HIS A 558 0.40 -22.18 -7.36
C HIS A 558 0.88 -20.72 -7.30
N TYR A 559 2.18 -20.51 -7.34
CA TYR A 559 2.71 -19.16 -7.37
C TYR A 559 2.42 -18.52 -8.73
N GLY A 560 1.49 -17.60 -8.71
CA GLY A 560 1.14 -16.74 -9.84
C GLY A 560 0.53 -15.48 -9.26
N VAL A 561 1.20 -14.34 -9.47
CA VAL A 561 0.77 -13.02 -8.98
C VAL A 561 0.04 -12.28 -10.10
N THR A 562 -0.98 -11.52 -9.75
CA THR A 562 -1.64 -10.64 -10.71
C THR A 562 -0.97 -9.26 -10.75
N TYR A 563 -0.73 -8.74 -11.95
CA TYR A 563 -0.23 -7.37 -12.15
C TYR A 563 -1.33 -6.36 -11.82
N GLN A 564 -2.46 -6.45 -12.55
CA GLN A 564 -3.66 -5.66 -12.29
C GLN A 564 -4.65 -6.50 -11.50
N TYR A 565 -5.12 -5.97 -10.38
CA TYR A 565 -6.13 -6.62 -9.55
C TYR A 565 -7.51 -6.20 -10.03
N ALA A 566 -8.01 -6.88 -11.04
CA ALA A 566 -9.24 -6.53 -11.71
C ALA A 566 -10.45 -6.54 -10.76
N VAL A 567 -11.24 -5.48 -10.78
CA VAL A 567 -12.54 -5.35 -10.11
C VAL A 567 -13.57 -4.79 -11.07
N GLY A 568 -14.85 -5.00 -10.82
CA GLY A 568 -15.93 -4.51 -11.66
C GLY A 568 -16.91 -5.63 -12.02
N LEU A 569 -17.54 -5.54 -13.18
CA LEU A 569 -18.47 -6.53 -13.70
C LEU A 569 -17.73 -7.68 -14.37
N ASN A 570 -17.97 -8.91 -13.94
CA ASN A 570 -17.39 -10.12 -14.52
C ASN A 570 -15.88 -10.02 -14.77
N ALA A 571 -15.17 -9.40 -13.81
CA ALA A 571 -13.75 -9.13 -13.92
C ALA A 571 -12.92 -10.36 -13.57
N ALA A 572 -11.89 -10.66 -14.37
CA ALA A 572 -10.98 -11.77 -14.14
C ALA A 572 -9.66 -11.27 -13.54
N LYS A 573 -9.10 -12.05 -12.63
CA LYS A 573 -7.74 -11.83 -12.11
C LYS A 573 -6.76 -12.58 -13.00
N PRO A 574 -5.92 -11.89 -13.78
CA PRO A 574 -4.96 -12.57 -14.66
C PRO A 574 -3.74 -13.06 -13.85
N PHE A 575 -3.90 -14.18 -13.17
CA PHE A 575 -2.78 -14.82 -12.47
C PHE A 575 -1.76 -15.37 -13.48
N GLY A 576 -0.66 -14.63 -13.65
CA GLY A 576 0.46 -15.02 -14.49
C GLY A 576 1.55 -15.76 -13.71
N ASN A 577 2.61 -16.16 -14.41
CA ASN A 577 3.85 -16.62 -13.79
C ASN A 577 4.72 -15.40 -13.41
N GLU A 578 4.12 -14.42 -12.78
CA GLU A 578 4.79 -13.20 -12.36
C GLU A 578 5.79 -13.54 -11.25
N THR A 579 7.06 -13.60 -11.62
CA THR A 579 8.18 -13.67 -10.66
C THR A 579 8.81 -12.29 -10.51
N PRO A 580 9.69 -12.06 -9.53
CA PRO A 580 10.36 -10.77 -9.38
C PRO A 580 11.02 -10.23 -10.65
N GLN A 581 11.43 -11.08 -11.58
CA GLN A 581 12.06 -10.68 -12.83
C GLN A 581 11.08 -10.29 -13.94
N VAL A 582 9.82 -10.76 -13.87
CA VAL A 582 8.88 -10.60 -14.98
C VAL A 582 8.28 -9.20 -14.98
N SER A 583 7.92 -8.67 -13.81
CA SER A 583 7.32 -7.34 -13.70
C SER A 583 7.57 -6.71 -12.33
N CYS A 584 7.21 -5.43 -12.17
CA CYS A 584 7.22 -4.75 -10.87
C CYS A 584 6.29 -5.44 -9.87
N CYS A 585 5.11 -5.85 -10.30
CA CYS A 585 4.10 -6.51 -9.46
C CYS A 585 4.51 -7.94 -9.08
N GLY A 586 5.26 -8.65 -9.92
CA GLY A 586 5.94 -9.88 -9.54
C GLY A 586 6.96 -9.66 -8.42
N GLY A 587 7.63 -8.50 -8.44
CA GLY A 587 8.56 -8.09 -7.40
C GLY A 587 7.87 -7.75 -6.09
N THR A 588 6.89 -6.85 -6.10
CA THR A 588 6.14 -6.47 -4.89
C THR A 588 5.29 -7.62 -4.35
N GLY A 589 4.82 -8.53 -5.22
CA GLY A 589 4.16 -9.77 -4.81
C GLY A 589 5.07 -10.64 -3.96
N ALA A 590 6.29 -10.89 -4.40
CA ALA A 590 7.28 -11.66 -3.64
C ALA A 590 7.62 -11.04 -2.27
N GLU A 591 7.53 -9.72 -2.11
CA GLU A 591 7.70 -9.07 -0.82
C GLU A 591 6.43 -9.12 0.05
N ASN A 592 5.25 -8.93 -0.55
CA ASN A 592 3.98 -8.83 0.16
C ASN A 592 3.66 -10.09 0.96
N HIS A 593 3.88 -11.26 0.35
CA HIS A 593 3.39 -12.52 0.91
C HIS A 593 4.26 -13.07 2.05
N VAL A 594 5.46 -12.52 2.26
CA VAL A 594 6.36 -12.91 3.36
C VAL A 594 6.35 -11.96 4.56
N LYS A 595 5.51 -10.91 4.54
CA LYS A 595 5.49 -9.87 5.59
C LYS A 595 4.10 -9.40 6.04
N TYR A 596 3.06 -10.19 5.88
CA TYR A 596 1.68 -9.84 6.27
C TYR A 596 1.52 -9.28 7.68
N GLN A 597 2.39 -9.72 8.62
CA GLN A 597 2.36 -9.34 10.04
C GLN A 597 3.10 -8.04 10.36
N GLU A 598 3.69 -7.34 9.37
CA GLU A 598 4.56 -6.18 9.62
C GLU A 598 3.86 -4.99 10.30
N ALA A 599 2.53 -4.92 10.23
CA ALA A 599 1.72 -3.87 10.83
C ALA A 599 0.72 -4.40 11.87
N ALA A 600 0.89 -5.64 12.35
CA ALA A 600 -0.04 -6.24 13.32
C ALA A 600 0.01 -5.53 14.69
N TYR A 601 1.19 -5.08 15.11
CA TYR A 601 1.42 -4.49 16.41
C TYR A 601 2.30 -3.25 16.33
N PHE A 602 1.90 -2.22 17.07
CA PHE A 602 2.73 -1.03 17.28
C PHE A 602 3.02 -0.85 18.76
N VAL A 603 4.18 -0.29 19.09
CA VAL A 603 4.62 -0.08 20.47
C VAL A 603 5.20 1.31 20.67
N SER A 604 5.00 1.85 21.86
CA SER A 604 5.74 3.00 22.41
C SER A 604 6.39 2.57 23.73
N ASP A 605 6.94 3.49 24.50
CA ASP A 605 7.55 3.16 25.80
C ASP A 605 6.59 2.46 26.76
N LYS A 606 5.28 2.71 26.68
CA LYS A 606 4.30 2.25 27.68
C LYS A 606 3.07 1.57 27.09
N THR A 607 2.88 1.61 25.78
CA THR A 607 1.63 1.18 25.16
C THR A 607 1.88 0.22 24.02
N LEU A 608 1.08 -0.84 23.98
CA LEU A 608 0.94 -1.77 22.87
C LEU A 608 -0.37 -1.46 22.16
N TRP A 609 -0.33 -1.21 20.84
CA TRP A 609 -1.50 -1.18 19.96
C TRP A 609 -1.60 -2.51 19.23
N VAL A 610 -2.73 -3.18 19.38
CA VAL A 610 -3.12 -4.34 18.56
C VAL A 610 -3.89 -3.79 17.37
N ALA A 611 -3.19 -3.65 16.26
CA ALA A 611 -3.68 -2.96 15.07
C ALA A 611 -4.41 -3.91 14.11
N LEU A 612 -3.97 -5.17 13.99
CA LEU A 612 -4.60 -6.21 13.18
C LEU A 612 -4.85 -7.48 14.01
N TYR A 613 -5.93 -8.16 13.69
CA TYR A 613 -6.29 -9.43 14.33
C TYR A 613 -5.86 -10.60 13.44
N LEU A 614 -4.56 -10.93 13.56
CA LEU A 614 -3.91 -12.02 12.82
C LEU A 614 -3.46 -13.11 13.78
N PRO A 615 -3.65 -14.42 13.46
CA PRO A 615 -3.11 -15.49 14.30
C PRO A 615 -1.59 -15.40 14.31
N SER A 616 -1.02 -15.12 15.49
CA SER A 616 0.40 -14.82 15.60
C SER A 616 0.94 -14.98 17.01
N GLU A 617 2.24 -15.17 17.11
CA GLU A 617 3.04 -15.01 18.31
C GLU A 617 3.93 -13.78 18.17
N ALA A 618 4.08 -13.01 19.25
CA ALA A 618 4.85 -11.78 19.21
C ALA A 618 5.64 -11.55 20.48
N VAL A 619 6.78 -10.89 20.33
CA VAL A 619 7.71 -10.53 21.42
C VAL A 619 7.99 -9.03 21.35
N TRP A 620 7.84 -8.35 22.48
CA TRP A 620 8.31 -7.00 22.68
C TRP A 620 9.64 -7.06 23.45
N ALA A 621 10.72 -7.27 22.69
CA ALA A 621 12.03 -7.64 23.23
C ALA A 621 12.57 -6.64 24.26
N GLU A 622 12.40 -5.32 24.04
CA GLU A 622 12.90 -4.28 24.96
C GLU A 622 12.22 -4.31 26.33
N LYS A 623 11.01 -4.90 26.41
CA LYS A 623 10.29 -5.06 27.68
C LYS A 623 10.30 -6.47 28.24
N GLY A 624 10.81 -7.44 27.47
CA GLY A 624 10.74 -8.85 27.84
C GLY A 624 9.30 -9.36 27.96
N VAL A 625 8.39 -8.82 27.12
CA VAL A 625 6.98 -9.19 27.10
C VAL A 625 6.71 -10.03 25.87
N ALA A 626 5.91 -11.08 26.01
CA ALA A 626 5.47 -11.90 24.88
C ALA A 626 3.99 -12.26 25.00
N TRP A 627 3.36 -12.49 23.86
CA TRP A 627 1.97 -12.91 23.79
C TRP A 627 1.72 -13.75 22.55
N ARG A 628 0.59 -14.49 22.59
CA ARG A 628 0.03 -15.21 21.47
C ARG A 628 -1.36 -14.67 21.19
N GLN A 629 -1.65 -14.42 19.92
CA GLN A 629 -2.96 -14.04 19.43
C GLN A 629 -3.55 -15.21 18.63
N ASP A 630 -4.64 -15.76 19.14
CA ASP A 630 -5.37 -16.85 18.52
C ASP A 630 -6.64 -16.35 17.86
N CYS A 631 -6.80 -16.60 16.58
CA CYS A 631 -8.02 -16.34 15.82
C CYS A 631 -8.12 -17.25 14.58
N ALA A 632 -9.32 -17.54 14.13
CA ALA A 632 -9.55 -18.21 12.85
C ALA A 632 -9.68 -17.14 11.77
N TRP A 633 -8.59 -16.86 11.03
CA TRP A 633 -8.57 -15.79 10.04
C TRP A 633 -9.37 -16.16 8.76
N PRO A 634 -10.14 -15.20 8.20
CA PRO A 634 -10.57 -13.92 8.77
C PRO A 634 -11.54 -14.13 9.96
N ALA A 635 -11.44 -13.29 10.99
CA ALA A 635 -11.96 -13.64 12.30
C ALA A 635 -13.03 -12.69 12.85
N GLU A 636 -14.14 -13.26 13.37
CA GLU A 636 -15.15 -12.55 14.17
C GLU A 636 -14.79 -12.52 15.66
N SER A 637 -13.67 -13.11 16.04
CA SER A 637 -13.14 -13.09 17.41
C SER A 637 -11.64 -13.31 17.43
N SER A 638 -11.01 -12.81 18.49
CA SER A 638 -9.58 -13.00 18.75
C SER A 638 -9.30 -13.10 20.24
N ASP A 639 -8.37 -13.97 20.61
CA ASP A 639 -7.91 -14.12 21.98
C ASP A 639 -6.42 -13.81 22.05
N ILE A 640 -6.05 -12.87 22.91
CA ILE A 640 -4.67 -12.52 23.18
C ILE A 640 -4.30 -13.09 24.56
N THR A 641 -3.36 -14.02 24.59
CA THR A 641 -2.85 -14.62 25.82
C THR A 641 -1.44 -14.14 26.06
N ILE A 642 -1.20 -13.51 27.20
CA ILE A 642 0.14 -13.08 27.61
C ILE A 642 0.95 -14.34 28.00
N THR A 643 2.07 -14.55 27.36
CA THR A 643 2.99 -15.67 27.66
C THR A 643 4.14 -15.25 28.58
N GLU A 644 4.62 -13.99 28.41
CA GLU A 644 5.58 -13.36 29.31
C GLU A 644 5.06 -11.99 29.72
N GLY A 645 4.92 -11.77 31.03
CA GLY A 645 4.27 -10.58 31.59
C GLY A 645 5.18 -9.36 31.64
N GLY A 646 4.56 -8.19 31.89
CA GLY A 646 5.25 -6.91 32.09
C GLY A 646 4.25 -5.78 32.32
N ARG A 647 4.76 -4.55 32.49
CA ARG A 647 3.92 -3.38 32.75
C ARG A 647 3.72 -2.52 31.50
N PHE A 648 2.47 -2.47 31.00
CA PHE A 648 2.09 -1.65 29.83
C PHE A 648 0.59 -1.43 29.73
N ALA A 649 0.16 -0.44 28.95
CA ALA A 649 -1.21 -0.26 28.50
C ALA A 649 -1.43 -1.01 27.17
N MET A 650 -2.63 -1.52 26.95
CA MET A 650 -3.00 -2.19 25.69
C MET A 650 -4.14 -1.45 25.03
N LYS A 651 -3.98 -1.05 23.78
CA LYS A 651 -5.02 -0.47 22.92
C LYS A 651 -5.42 -1.46 21.85
N LEU A 652 -6.72 -1.76 21.78
CA LEU A 652 -7.31 -2.74 20.87
C LEU A 652 -8.11 -1.99 19.81
N ARG A 653 -7.82 -2.19 18.53
CA ARG A 653 -8.56 -1.54 17.47
C ARG A 653 -10.02 -2.00 17.48
N VAL A 654 -10.94 -1.05 17.37
CA VAL A 654 -12.36 -1.26 17.11
C VAL A 654 -12.59 -0.94 15.64
N PRO A 655 -12.63 -1.95 14.75
CA PRO A 655 -12.71 -1.71 13.31
C PRO A 655 -13.94 -0.89 12.91
N TYR A 656 -13.87 -0.15 11.80
CA TYR A 656 -14.99 0.67 11.34
C TYR A 656 -16.27 -0.13 11.07
N TRP A 657 -16.14 -1.38 10.64
CA TRP A 657 -17.23 -2.31 10.34
C TRP A 657 -17.82 -2.98 11.59
N ALA A 658 -17.14 -2.91 12.73
CA ALA A 658 -17.59 -3.53 14.00
C ALA A 658 -18.66 -2.67 14.70
N GLY A 659 -19.74 -2.34 14.00
CA GLY A 659 -20.79 -1.45 14.50
C GLY A 659 -21.68 -2.03 15.58
N ARG A 660 -21.78 -3.37 15.67
CA ARG A 660 -22.65 -4.07 16.63
C ARG A 660 -21.92 -5.26 17.25
N GLY A 661 -22.18 -5.48 18.55
CA GLY A 661 -21.74 -6.68 19.25
C GLY A 661 -20.23 -6.73 19.57
N PHE A 662 -19.49 -5.66 19.33
CA PHE A 662 -18.09 -5.58 19.75
C PHE A 662 -17.98 -5.68 21.27
N GLU A 663 -17.18 -6.61 21.74
CA GLU A 663 -17.04 -6.90 23.17
C GLU A 663 -15.58 -7.24 23.50
N ILE A 664 -15.10 -6.75 24.64
CA ILE A 664 -13.80 -7.12 25.21
C ILE A 664 -14.01 -7.76 26.57
N ARG A 665 -13.32 -8.87 26.82
CA ARG A 665 -13.22 -9.51 28.13
C ARG A 665 -11.76 -9.60 28.55
N LEU A 666 -11.49 -9.24 29.80
CA LEU A 666 -10.21 -9.44 30.46
C LEU A 666 -10.36 -10.55 31.50
N ASN A 667 -9.64 -11.65 31.33
CA ASN A 667 -9.72 -12.85 32.19
C ASN A 667 -11.17 -13.33 32.39
N GLY A 668 -11.94 -13.37 31.29
CA GLY A 668 -13.36 -13.76 31.28
C GLY A 668 -14.34 -12.66 31.74
N ARG A 669 -13.85 -11.59 32.37
CA ARG A 669 -14.71 -10.49 32.84
C ARG A 669 -14.90 -9.44 31.77
N ARG A 670 -16.18 -9.18 31.39
CA ARG A 670 -16.53 -8.18 30.40
C ARG A 670 -16.11 -6.78 30.86
N ILE A 671 -15.48 -6.04 29.94
CA ILE A 671 -15.23 -4.62 30.13
C ILE A 671 -16.52 -3.88 29.73
N ALA A 672 -17.20 -3.31 30.73
CA ALA A 672 -18.48 -2.62 30.55
C ALA A 672 -18.26 -1.23 29.96
N ARG A 673 -18.05 -1.14 28.65
CA ARG A 673 -17.99 0.12 27.89
C ARG A 673 -18.78 -0.02 26.60
N SER A 674 -19.32 1.06 26.10
CA SER A 674 -19.72 1.16 24.69
C SER A 674 -18.48 1.48 23.88
N PHE A 675 -18.22 0.72 22.83
CA PHE A 675 -17.11 0.94 21.93
C PHE A 675 -17.58 1.73 20.69
N VAL A 676 -16.72 2.57 20.17
CA VAL A 676 -16.99 3.38 18.99
C VAL A 676 -16.22 2.75 17.82
N PRO A 677 -16.89 2.35 16.72
CA PRO A 677 -16.19 1.89 15.53
C PRO A 677 -15.21 2.94 15.01
N CYS A 678 -14.17 2.51 14.34
CA CYS A 678 -13.05 3.35 13.87
C CYS A 678 -12.36 4.09 15.03
N SER A 679 -11.97 3.35 16.07
CA SER A 679 -11.25 3.87 17.25
C SER A 679 -10.42 2.79 17.92
N TYR A 680 -9.77 3.14 19.02
CA TYR A 680 -9.11 2.18 19.92
C TYR A 680 -9.79 2.09 21.28
N ALA A 681 -9.95 0.87 21.77
CA ALA A 681 -10.38 0.59 23.13
C ALA A 681 -9.16 0.37 24.02
N GLU A 682 -8.98 1.20 25.04
CA GLU A 682 -7.84 1.13 25.91
C GLU A 682 -8.09 0.27 27.15
N ILE A 683 -7.19 -0.66 27.43
CA ILE A 683 -6.98 -1.25 28.75
C ILE A 683 -5.83 -0.48 29.39
N PRO A 684 -6.10 0.28 30.49
CA PRO A 684 -5.08 1.13 31.10
C PRO A 684 -3.84 0.35 31.55
N GLU A 685 -2.72 1.07 31.70
CA GLU A 685 -1.46 0.50 32.15
C GLU A 685 -1.63 -0.36 33.41
N ARG A 686 -1.15 -1.57 33.34
CA ARG A 686 -1.20 -2.55 34.43
C ARG A 686 -0.03 -3.52 34.37
N ASP A 687 0.17 -4.26 35.47
CA ASP A 687 1.10 -5.37 35.51
C ASP A 687 0.41 -6.63 34.94
N TRP A 688 0.78 -6.98 33.71
CA TRP A 688 0.34 -8.19 33.04
C TRP A 688 1.12 -9.40 33.52
N LYS A 689 0.46 -10.54 33.63
CA LYS A 689 1.05 -11.80 34.06
C LYS A 689 0.90 -12.85 32.96
N ALA A 690 1.81 -13.80 32.93
CA ALA A 690 1.64 -15.00 32.10
C ALA A 690 0.30 -15.67 32.43
N GLY A 691 -0.46 -15.99 31.37
CA GLY A 691 -1.81 -16.52 31.44
C GLY A 691 -2.94 -15.48 31.48
N ASP A 692 -2.64 -14.17 31.60
CA ASP A 692 -3.68 -13.13 31.40
C ASP A 692 -4.19 -13.21 29.96
N ARG A 693 -5.53 -13.14 29.80
CA ARG A 693 -6.21 -13.29 28.52
C ARG A 693 -7.14 -12.14 28.24
N VAL A 694 -7.01 -11.58 27.03
CA VAL A 694 -7.93 -10.59 26.48
C VAL A 694 -8.70 -11.24 25.33
N SER A 695 -10.02 -11.40 25.50
CA SER A 695 -10.89 -11.95 24.47
C SER A 695 -11.66 -10.82 23.80
N ILE A 696 -11.60 -10.76 22.49
CA ILE A 696 -12.27 -9.77 21.64
C ILE A 696 -13.33 -10.50 20.80
N ARG A 697 -14.54 -9.98 20.78
CA ARG A 697 -15.61 -10.40 19.88
C ARG A 697 -15.96 -9.23 18.95
N MET A 698 -15.97 -9.47 17.65
CA MET A 698 -16.20 -8.47 16.60
C MET A 698 -17.02 -9.08 15.46
N PRO A 699 -18.34 -9.31 15.67
CA PRO A 699 -19.18 -9.96 14.68
C PRO A 699 -19.20 -9.20 13.36
N PHE A 700 -19.12 -9.91 12.26
CA PHE A 700 -19.21 -9.32 10.93
C PHE A 700 -20.65 -8.84 10.66
N GLY A 701 -20.74 -7.63 10.14
CA GLY A 701 -21.99 -7.05 9.66
C GLY A 701 -21.95 -6.83 8.15
N LYS A 702 -23.11 -6.94 7.52
CA LYS A 702 -23.29 -6.59 6.10
C LYS A 702 -23.32 -5.07 5.97
N HIS A 703 -22.67 -4.52 4.98
CA HIS A 703 -22.74 -3.12 4.60
C HIS A 703 -22.35 -2.93 3.14
N ILE A 704 -22.59 -1.75 2.57
CA ILE A 704 -22.22 -1.41 1.21
C ILE A 704 -21.09 -0.36 1.24
N SER A 705 -20.05 -0.62 0.49
CA SER A 705 -19.04 0.38 0.16
C SER A 705 -19.42 1.03 -1.18
N PHE A 706 -20.01 2.24 -1.10
CA PHE A 706 -20.54 2.92 -2.28
C PHE A 706 -19.45 3.50 -3.15
N GLY A 707 -19.64 3.43 -4.47
CA GLY A 707 -18.95 4.26 -5.42
C GLY A 707 -19.39 5.73 -5.30
N PRO A 708 -18.49 6.68 -5.56
CA PRO A 708 -18.78 8.10 -5.38
C PRO A 708 -19.58 8.72 -6.53
N ASP A 709 -19.68 8.05 -7.64
CA ASP A 709 -20.40 8.44 -8.86
C ASP A 709 -21.41 7.37 -9.28
N LYS A 710 -22.35 7.74 -10.13
CA LYS A 710 -23.36 6.85 -10.68
C LYS A 710 -23.06 6.62 -12.15
N MET A 711 -23.12 5.38 -12.60
CA MET A 711 -22.96 5.05 -14.02
C MET A 711 -24.22 5.39 -14.78
N GLU A 712 -24.08 6.10 -15.88
CA GLU A 712 -25.19 6.51 -16.75
C GLU A 712 -25.30 5.68 -18.04
N THR A 713 -24.23 4.96 -18.40
CA THR A 713 -24.22 4.13 -19.61
C THR A 713 -23.40 2.88 -19.41
N ALA A 714 -23.84 1.76 -19.97
CA ALA A 714 -23.04 0.54 -20.09
C ALA A 714 -22.92 0.13 -21.57
N VAL A 715 -21.81 -0.52 -21.86
CA VAL A 715 -21.59 -1.13 -23.18
C VAL A 715 -21.02 -2.52 -22.97
N THR A 716 -21.68 -3.50 -23.58
CA THR A 716 -21.07 -4.80 -23.83
C THR A 716 -20.24 -4.67 -25.10
N GLU A 717 -19.07 -5.27 -25.16
CA GLU A 717 -18.17 -5.22 -26.32
C GLU A 717 -18.94 -5.63 -27.60
N GLY A 718 -18.91 -4.74 -28.62
CA GLY A 718 -19.61 -4.98 -29.89
C GLY A 718 -21.10 -4.58 -29.90
N GLN A 719 -21.66 -4.10 -28.78
CA GLN A 719 -23.04 -3.60 -28.71
C GLN A 719 -23.06 -2.07 -28.69
N PRO A 720 -24.15 -1.42 -29.14
CA PRO A 720 -24.32 0.01 -28.97
C PRO A 720 -24.44 0.36 -27.47
N GLN A 721 -24.06 1.60 -27.13
CA GLN A 721 -24.21 2.12 -25.76
C GLN A 721 -25.69 2.06 -25.35
N THR A 722 -25.97 1.44 -24.23
CA THR A 722 -27.31 1.41 -23.63
C THR A 722 -27.31 2.39 -22.44
N PRO A 723 -28.14 3.46 -22.49
CA PRO A 723 -28.30 4.34 -21.33
C PRO A 723 -28.93 3.59 -20.18
N PHE A 724 -28.41 3.80 -18.96
CA PHE A 724 -29.01 3.34 -17.73
C PHE A 724 -29.67 4.48 -16.97
N ALA A 725 -30.69 4.14 -16.17
CA ALA A 725 -31.12 5.04 -15.13
C ALA A 725 -29.98 5.21 -14.13
N PRO A 726 -29.63 6.43 -13.68
CA PRO A 726 -28.62 6.64 -12.66
C PRO A 726 -28.99 5.90 -11.37
N MET A 727 -28.18 4.96 -10.96
CA MET A 727 -28.35 4.20 -9.71
C MET A 727 -27.06 4.27 -8.90
N TRP A 728 -27.18 4.12 -7.58
CA TRP A 728 -26.01 3.90 -6.76
C TRP A 728 -25.35 2.59 -7.13
N GLU A 729 -24.03 2.61 -7.18
CA GLU A 729 -23.23 1.40 -7.29
C GLU A 729 -22.43 1.22 -6.01
N GLY A 730 -22.25 -0.03 -5.60
CA GLY A 730 -21.51 -0.33 -4.40
C GLY A 730 -21.08 -1.78 -4.32
N ALA A 731 -19.98 -2.00 -3.63
CA ALA A 731 -19.49 -3.34 -3.32
C ALA A 731 -20.14 -3.84 -2.02
N LEU A 732 -20.62 -5.08 -2.06
CA LEU A 732 -21.12 -5.74 -0.86
C LEU A 732 -19.93 -6.08 0.04
N MET A 733 -20.03 -5.68 1.31
CA MET A 733 -19.07 -5.95 2.35
C MET A 733 -19.63 -6.86 3.43
N TYR A 734 -18.79 -7.77 3.93
CA TYR A 734 -19.10 -8.56 5.13
C TYR A 734 -17.96 -8.46 6.13
N GLY A 735 -18.15 -7.67 7.19
CA GLY A 735 -17.04 -7.24 8.03
C GLY A 735 -15.97 -6.52 7.20
N PRO A 736 -14.70 -6.94 7.24
CA PRO A 736 -13.61 -6.33 6.46
C PRO A 736 -13.57 -6.77 5.00
N LEU A 737 -14.40 -7.75 4.59
CA LEU A 737 -14.27 -8.48 3.33
C LEU A 737 -15.13 -7.87 2.23
N VAL A 738 -14.55 -7.64 1.06
CA VAL A 738 -15.28 -7.42 -0.19
C VAL A 738 -15.85 -8.77 -0.64
N MET A 739 -17.15 -8.80 -0.88
CA MET A 739 -17.87 -9.99 -1.33
C MET A 739 -18.18 -9.86 -2.81
N ALA A 740 -17.73 -10.82 -3.61
CA ALA A 740 -17.92 -10.83 -5.05
C ALA A 740 -18.68 -12.10 -5.49
N SER A 741 -19.38 -12.03 -6.62
CA SER A 741 -20.16 -13.14 -7.12
C SER A 741 -19.72 -13.59 -8.51
N PRO A 742 -19.42 -14.90 -8.71
CA PRO A 742 -19.21 -15.46 -10.04
C PRO A 742 -20.51 -15.68 -10.81
N ASP A 743 -21.67 -15.63 -10.14
CA ASP A 743 -22.97 -15.86 -10.74
C ASP A 743 -23.53 -14.66 -11.50
N ILE A 744 -22.87 -13.50 -11.41
CA ILE A 744 -23.26 -12.25 -12.05
C ILE A 744 -22.32 -11.93 -13.19
N THR A 745 -22.83 -11.90 -14.42
CA THR A 745 -22.02 -11.67 -15.63
C THR A 745 -22.49 -10.50 -16.46
N THR A 746 -23.66 -9.92 -16.15
CA THR A 746 -24.20 -8.75 -16.84
C THR A 746 -24.71 -7.72 -15.84
N TRP A 747 -24.85 -6.47 -16.28
CA TRP A 747 -25.34 -5.38 -15.45
C TRP A 747 -26.79 -5.56 -15.00
N GLU A 748 -27.64 -6.20 -15.82
CA GLU A 748 -29.02 -6.51 -15.45
C GLU A 748 -29.06 -7.53 -14.31
N GLN A 749 -28.12 -8.48 -14.27
CA GLN A 749 -28.00 -9.44 -13.18
C GLN A 749 -27.40 -8.80 -11.91
N ALA A 750 -26.70 -7.67 -12.04
CA ALA A 750 -26.08 -6.94 -10.94
C ALA A 750 -27.02 -5.90 -10.31
N GLU A 751 -28.28 -5.76 -10.81
CA GLU A 751 -29.25 -4.80 -10.32
C GLU A 751 -30.12 -5.42 -9.22
N PHE A 752 -30.15 -4.77 -8.05
CA PHE A 752 -30.88 -5.24 -6.88
C PHE A 752 -31.65 -4.11 -6.20
N SER A 753 -32.84 -4.44 -5.71
CA SER A 753 -33.63 -3.60 -4.79
C SER A 753 -33.41 -4.12 -3.38
N LEU A 754 -32.84 -3.30 -2.52
CA LEU A 754 -32.44 -3.69 -1.17
C LEU A 754 -33.03 -2.74 -0.11
N ASP A 755 -33.44 -3.31 1.02
CA ASP A 755 -33.75 -2.49 2.17
C ASP A 755 -32.47 -1.99 2.86
N ALA A 756 -32.64 -0.98 3.70
CA ALA A 756 -31.50 -0.36 4.38
C ALA A 756 -30.79 -1.29 5.40
N ASP A 757 -31.43 -2.37 5.86
CA ASP A 757 -30.84 -3.38 6.74
C ASP A 757 -30.21 -4.55 5.97
N LEU A 758 -30.32 -4.54 4.64
CA LEU A 758 -29.82 -5.60 3.75
C LEU A 758 -30.36 -6.97 4.14
N HIS A 759 -31.66 -7.06 4.50
CA HIS A 759 -32.29 -8.31 4.94
C HIS A 759 -32.33 -9.35 3.83
N GLU A 760 -32.39 -8.91 2.56
CA GLU A 760 -32.37 -9.76 1.38
C GLU A 760 -31.10 -10.57 1.25
N ILE A 761 -30.00 -10.09 1.84
CA ILE A 761 -28.71 -10.76 1.84
C ILE A 761 -28.64 -11.70 3.03
N VAL A 762 -28.54 -12.99 2.78
CA VAL A 762 -28.55 -14.02 3.82
C VAL A 762 -27.19 -14.71 3.93
N PRO A 763 -26.60 -14.79 5.14
CA PRO A 763 -25.43 -15.65 5.34
C PRO A 763 -25.78 -17.12 5.08
N CYS A 764 -25.06 -17.80 4.19
CA CYS A 764 -25.27 -19.21 3.83
C CYS A 764 -24.43 -20.17 4.67
N GLY A 765 -23.44 -19.66 5.40
CA GLY A 765 -22.55 -20.43 6.26
C GLY A 765 -21.12 -19.89 6.26
N ALA A 766 -20.31 -20.49 7.10
CA ALA A 766 -18.86 -20.38 7.04
C ALA A 766 -18.32 -21.81 6.96
N ASP A 767 -17.93 -22.23 5.77
CA ASP A 767 -17.27 -23.51 5.60
C ASP A 767 -15.77 -23.31 5.87
N ALA A 768 -15.13 -24.29 6.52
CA ALA A 768 -13.71 -24.40 6.46
C ALA A 768 -13.37 -24.70 5.00
N GLY A 769 -12.71 -23.77 4.31
CA GLY A 769 -12.25 -23.99 2.95
C GLY A 769 -11.38 -25.24 2.85
N GLU A 770 -11.33 -25.88 1.70
CA GLU A 770 -10.42 -27.00 1.49
C GLU A 770 -8.97 -26.55 1.66
N GLY A 771 -8.16 -27.32 2.38
CA GLY A 771 -6.72 -27.03 2.61
C GLY A 771 -6.48 -25.77 3.46
N THR A 772 -5.52 -24.96 3.05
CA THR A 772 -5.04 -23.75 3.78
C THR A 772 -5.92 -22.51 3.62
N MET A 773 -7.13 -22.62 3.07
CA MET A 773 -7.97 -21.45 2.76
C MET A 773 -8.60 -20.79 4.00
N GLY A 774 -8.62 -21.46 5.16
CA GLY A 774 -9.21 -20.92 6.38
C GLY A 774 -10.74 -20.85 6.33
N HIS A 775 -11.33 -19.87 7.03
CA HIS A 775 -12.78 -19.65 6.97
C HIS A 775 -13.21 -18.93 5.70
N VAL A 776 -14.16 -19.50 4.97
CA VAL A 776 -14.78 -18.88 3.79
C VAL A 776 -16.23 -18.58 4.10
N TYR A 777 -16.54 -17.29 4.34
CA TYR A 777 -17.91 -16.82 4.53
C TYR A 777 -18.63 -16.76 3.19
N THR A 778 -19.89 -17.22 3.16
CA THR A 778 -20.73 -17.11 1.97
C THR A 778 -22.01 -16.38 2.27
N LEU A 779 -22.43 -15.51 1.34
CA LEU A 779 -23.69 -14.80 1.39
C LEU A 779 -24.54 -15.18 0.17
N SER A 780 -25.86 -15.16 0.31
CA SER A 780 -26.78 -15.32 -0.81
C SER A 780 -27.68 -14.10 -0.95
N LEU A 781 -27.91 -13.69 -2.19
CA LEU A 781 -28.83 -12.65 -2.57
C LEU A 781 -29.51 -13.07 -3.87
N ASP A 782 -30.84 -13.22 -3.85
CA ASP A 782 -31.65 -13.61 -5.00
C ASP A 782 -31.11 -14.85 -5.75
N GLY A 783 -30.74 -15.90 -4.98
CA GLY A 783 -30.19 -17.14 -5.52
C GLY A 783 -28.77 -17.07 -6.06
N LYS A 784 -28.12 -15.93 -6.00
CA LYS A 784 -26.70 -15.76 -6.35
C LYS A 784 -25.83 -15.87 -5.10
N THR A 785 -24.67 -16.50 -5.23
CA THR A 785 -23.74 -16.69 -4.11
C THR A 785 -22.59 -15.69 -4.19
N PHE A 786 -22.23 -15.14 -3.05
CA PHE A 786 -21.10 -14.20 -2.89
C PHE A 786 -20.04 -14.81 -1.99
N TYR A 787 -18.82 -14.68 -2.40
CA TYR A 787 -17.62 -15.16 -1.70
C TYR A 787 -16.68 -13.99 -1.40
N PRO A 788 -15.80 -14.10 -0.38
CA PRO A 788 -14.72 -13.16 -0.21
C PRO A 788 -13.90 -13.08 -1.49
N ASP A 789 -13.59 -11.86 -1.94
CA ASP A 789 -12.89 -11.66 -3.21
C ASP A 789 -11.53 -12.37 -3.28
N TYR A 790 -10.78 -12.44 -2.16
CA TYR A 790 -9.51 -13.18 -2.10
C TYR A 790 -9.65 -14.69 -2.36
N TYR A 791 -10.85 -15.25 -2.22
CA TYR A 791 -11.13 -16.67 -2.46
C TYR A 791 -11.29 -16.98 -3.95
N LEU A 792 -11.82 -16.02 -4.71
CA LEU A 792 -12.15 -16.21 -6.13
C LEU A 792 -10.91 -16.07 -7.00
N THR A 793 -10.72 -17.02 -7.90
CA THR A 793 -9.57 -17.08 -8.82
C THR A 793 -9.94 -16.89 -10.29
N ASP A 794 -11.22 -16.80 -10.58
CA ASP A 794 -11.79 -16.65 -11.92
C ASP A 794 -12.65 -15.38 -11.97
N HIS A 795 -13.51 -15.27 -12.97
CA HIS A 795 -14.39 -14.14 -13.17
C HIS A 795 -15.34 -13.93 -12.00
N ALA A 796 -15.48 -12.67 -11.57
CA ALA A 796 -16.41 -12.28 -10.53
C ALA A 796 -16.89 -10.82 -10.70
N THR A 797 -18.08 -10.54 -10.17
CA THR A 797 -18.64 -9.18 -10.11
C THR A 797 -18.54 -8.64 -8.69
N HIS A 798 -17.93 -7.46 -8.55
CA HIS A 798 -17.60 -6.80 -7.29
C HIS A 798 -18.56 -5.67 -6.94
N TYR A 799 -19.15 -5.01 -7.94
CA TYR A 799 -20.03 -3.87 -7.74
C TYR A 799 -21.44 -4.19 -8.22
N LEU A 800 -22.40 -3.81 -7.40
CA LEU A 800 -23.84 -3.99 -7.63
C LEU A 800 -24.47 -2.65 -7.91
N ARG A 801 -25.50 -2.63 -8.75
CA ARG A 801 -26.39 -1.48 -8.99
C ARG A 801 -27.55 -1.58 -8.00
N LEU A 802 -27.78 -0.54 -7.24
CA LEU A 802 -28.62 -0.61 -6.04
C LEU A 802 -29.76 0.40 -6.11
N ASP A 803 -31.00 -0.11 -6.06
CA ASP A 803 -32.18 0.64 -5.69
C ASP A 803 -32.44 0.45 -4.19
N LEU A 804 -32.23 1.51 -3.41
CA LEU A 804 -32.33 1.47 -1.94
C LEU A 804 -33.66 2.03 -1.51
N HIS A 805 -34.43 1.33 -0.66
CA HIS A 805 -35.74 1.70 -0.15
C HIS A 805 -35.89 1.51 1.35
#